data_2638b7f9a248f7ac932b5eda92f1e04a
#
_entry.id   2638b7f9a248f7ac932b5eda92f1e04a
#
_cell.length_a   1.000
_cell.length_b   1.000
_cell.length_c   1.000
_cell.angle_alpha   90.00
_cell.angle_beta   90.00
_cell.angle_gamma   90.00
#
_symmetry.space_group_name_H-M   'P 1'
#
loop_
_entity.id
_entity.type
_entity.pdbx_description
1 polymer ?
#
loop_
_entity_poly.entity_id
_entity_poly.type
_entity_poly.pdbx_seq_one_letter_code
_entity_poly.pdbx_strand_id
1 'polypeptide(L)'
;MLDSVNLNDKTYSELLLEAIAQIPLYSKEWTNYNVSDPGITILQNLTAFQLVQQLTINEISDEIRENLLKLAGYQPREARPAQLMVQAPAEGGDILDREHLLWSGTIPFEAEEEILLQPWGLESVYAGSPEGERDVTRLLDPARDGAAYPFGRRPQAGNTLTCVLSGTPEVGEALYLWLQVAQEELRNPFDEKTELPHFSQVRWQYYTDQGWQDARTEDETAGMLRSGLVKLWLEHGLPQPAEVGAARGCALRCLLESAEYDRVPRLNSLAVHLFPMVQRESRVSCRVCGKERTELKGRLPRLGNLLVYCREEPGSPYREYRQTPVEGAQGRFWTKEETARGVKLHFEGGCEPCGDPDAVRVVCYDNEMIHHRFLGRAEGYDDQVIPIYQAEGILPESLLLTVVTDEGACYFLTPGEEGPDGFCYRLRAGSGQIVIEDPGRGGYALYLSGCAVTQGERGNLRARATLEQRGGYDGTEVEERYFSPAPGRFGATRESVEELRARFSAGIRRCNVAVRLEDYENLVRSTPGLCIHKVKAVSVGEENLVRIAVKPYTEGRTPKLSQEYLRQIREYLEPYRMLTARFELCQPRYVAVGVQATLSIRGVADHARETVEQLLREVLDHVDGPENFGGWIRFHEVYQKLSDLPFVEAVDVLNLFPDGRDAVLVGSDVRLGDDCLCYAGGIQLTLREHGR
;
A
#
# COMPACT_ATOMS: atom_id res chain seq x y z
N MET A 1 -2.46 8.48 28.15
CA MET A 1 -3.89 8.18 28.02
C MET A 1 -4.62 9.45 28.48
N LEU A 2 -5.35 10.12 27.62
CA LEU A 2 -6.28 11.14 28.09
C LEU A 2 -7.48 10.33 28.59
N ASP A 3 -7.55 10.16 29.91
CA ASP A 3 -8.73 9.59 30.55
C ASP A 3 -9.94 10.45 30.18
N SER A 4 -11.12 9.85 30.15
CA SER A 4 -12.38 10.57 29.95
C SER A 4 -12.40 11.75 30.92
N VAL A 5 -12.38 12.98 30.40
CA VAL A 5 -12.48 14.16 31.25
C VAL A 5 -13.88 14.16 31.84
N ASN A 6 -13.97 13.92 33.12
CA ASN A 6 -15.21 14.04 33.84
C ASN A 6 -15.40 15.50 34.20
N LEU A 7 -16.27 16.20 33.49
CA LEU A 7 -16.55 17.64 33.71
C LEU A 7 -17.36 17.84 34.98
N ASN A 8 -18.08 16.83 35.44
CA ASN A 8 -18.84 16.87 36.66
C ASN A 8 -18.90 15.48 37.29
N ASP A 9 -18.23 15.31 38.41
CA ASP A 9 -18.02 14.04 39.11
C ASP A 9 -18.96 13.81 40.30
N LYS A 10 -19.95 14.70 40.51
CA LYS A 10 -20.88 14.56 41.60
C LYS A 10 -21.77 13.32 41.46
N THR A 11 -21.82 12.57 42.54
CA THR A 11 -22.70 11.38 42.64
C THR A 11 -24.15 11.79 42.90
N TYR A 12 -25.09 10.87 42.56
CA TYR A 12 -26.51 11.06 42.88
C TYR A 12 -26.76 11.51 44.32
N SER A 13 -26.06 10.88 45.28
CA SER A 13 -26.21 11.18 46.70
C SER A 13 -25.74 12.59 47.06
N GLU A 14 -24.64 13.04 46.48
CA GLU A 14 -24.11 14.39 46.68
C GLU A 14 -25.07 15.47 46.13
N LEU A 15 -25.56 15.25 44.88
CA LEU A 15 -26.52 16.14 44.27
C LEU A 15 -27.82 16.23 45.07
N LEU A 16 -28.33 15.10 45.60
CA LEU A 16 -29.54 15.07 46.39
C LEU A 16 -29.33 15.77 47.74
N LEU A 17 -28.20 15.56 48.39
CA LEU A 17 -27.86 16.21 49.67
C LEU A 17 -27.72 17.74 49.49
N GLU A 18 -27.10 18.19 48.41
CA GLU A 18 -27.03 19.61 48.07
C GLU A 18 -28.42 20.20 47.82
N ALA A 19 -29.29 19.51 47.09
CA ALA A 19 -30.64 19.95 46.82
C ALA A 19 -31.45 20.05 48.13
N ILE A 20 -31.35 19.07 49.02
CA ILE A 20 -32.00 19.08 50.34
C ILE A 20 -31.44 20.22 51.20
N ALA A 21 -30.12 20.46 51.19
CA ALA A 21 -29.49 21.53 51.96
C ALA A 21 -29.94 22.94 51.51
N GLN A 22 -30.38 23.06 50.28
CA GLN A 22 -30.90 24.33 49.72
C GLN A 22 -32.38 24.62 50.10
N ILE A 23 -33.17 23.61 50.49
CA ILE A 23 -34.59 23.79 50.83
C ILE A 23 -34.85 24.95 51.81
N PRO A 24 -34.12 25.06 52.94
CA PRO A 24 -34.36 26.13 53.90
C PRO A 24 -34.14 27.55 53.35
N LEU A 25 -33.36 27.67 52.26
CA LEU A 25 -33.13 28.96 51.60
C LEU A 25 -34.35 29.44 50.81
N TYR A 26 -35.17 28.52 50.31
CA TYR A 26 -36.33 28.81 49.48
C TYR A 26 -37.68 28.67 50.19
N SER A 27 -37.75 27.74 51.17
CA SER A 27 -38.98 27.50 51.92
C SER A 27 -38.65 27.19 53.41
N LYS A 28 -38.96 28.14 54.30
CA LYS A 28 -38.78 27.97 55.74
C LYS A 28 -39.84 27.05 56.38
N GLU A 29 -40.96 26.86 55.72
CA GLU A 29 -42.08 26.06 56.20
C GLU A 29 -41.91 24.57 55.90
N TRP A 30 -41.05 24.21 54.94
CA TRP A 30 -40.76 22.81 54.61
C TRP A 30 -39.67 22.26 55.52
N THR A 31 -40.09 21.54 56.53
CA THR A 31 -39.22 21.00 57.59
C THR A 31 -39.11 19.46 57.59
N ASN A 32 -39.92 18.77 56.75
CA ASN A 32 -39.90 17.32 56.61
C ASN A 32 -39.00 16.89 55.47
N TYR A 33 -37.83 16.30 55.77
CA TYR A 33 -36.85 15.84 54.80
C TYR A 33 -36.81 14.29 54.71
N ASN A 34 -37.88 13.63 55.15
CA ASN A 34 -37.96 12.16 55.04
C ASN A 34 -38.20 11.71 53.60
N VAL A 35 -37.70 10.55 53.26
CA VAL A 35 -37.86 9.91 51.95
C VAL A 35 -39.33 9.74 51.56
N SER A 36 -40.23 9.62 52.53
CA SER A 36 -41.68 9.50 52.32
C SER A 36 -42.38 10.82 52.03
N ASP A 37 -41.70 11.96 52.12
CA ASP A 37 -42.27 13.24 51.81
C ASP A 37 -42.42 13.41 50.26
N PRO A 38 -43.60 13.82 49.78
CA PRO A 38 -43.82 13.99 48.33
C PRO A 38 -42.84 14.98 47.67
N GLY A 39 -42.45 16.05 48.38
CA GLY A 39 -41.49 17.04 47.91
C GLY A 39 -40.07 16.42 47.77
N ILE A 40 -39.65 15.60 48.76
CA ILE A 40 -38.38 14.89 48.64
C ILE A 40 -38.40 13.87 47.50
N THR A 41 -39.52 13.17 47.28
CA THR A 41 -39.68 12.28 46.12
C THR A 41 -39.54 13.03 44.78
N ILE A 42 -40.08 14.23 44.70
CA ILE A 42 -39.92 15.08 43.48
C ILE A 42 -38.45 15.49 43.32
N LEU A 43 -37.77 15.91 44.40
CA LEU A 43 -36.33 16.23 44.35
C LEU A 43 -35.47 15.04 43.94
N GLN A 44 -35.78 13.84 44.40
CA GLN A 44 -35.10 12.63 44.01
C GLN A 44 -35.22 12.38 42.49
N ASN A 45 -36.42 12.55 41.93
CA ASN A 45 -36.64 12.43 40.49
C ASN A 45 -35.89 13.50 39.72
N LEU A 46 -35.92 14.76 40.15
CA LEU A 46 -35.19 15.85 39.51
C LEU A 46 -33.68 15.63 39.58
N THR A 47 -33.18 15.15 40.70
CA THR A 47 -31.75 14.75 40.85
C THR A 47 -31.37 13.61 39.91
N ALA A 48 -32.25 12.63 39.73
CA ALA A 48 -32.02 11.55 38.74
C ALA A 48 -31.97 12.11 37.30
N PHE A 49 -32.86 13.01 36.92
CA PHE A 49 -32.78 13.70 35.63
C PHE A 49 -31.51 14.52 35.48
N GLN A 50 -31.09 15.25 36.53
CA GLN A 50 -29.82 15.97 36.51
C GLN A 50 -28.61 15.06 36.31
N LEU A 51 -28.60 13.87 36.96
CA LEU A 51 -27.56 12.89 36.77
C LEU A 51 -27.53 12.38 35.34
N VAL A 52 -28.67 12.10 34.72
CA VAL A 52 -28.76 11.71 33.30
C VAL A 52 -28.21 12.81 32.38
N GLN A 53 -28.54 14.08 32.66
CA GLN A 53 -27.98 15.20 31.91
C GLN A 53 -26.46 15.31 32.07
N GLN A 54 -25.92 15.07 33.29
CA GLN A 54 -24.47 15.03 33.51
C GLN A 54 -23.79 13.93 32.70
N LEU A 55 -24.38 12.74 32.65
CA LEU A 55 -23.85 11.63 31.83
C LEU A 55 -23.83 12.04 30.37
N THR A 56 -24.89 12.67 29.86
CA THR A 56 -24.94 13.14 28.47
C THR A 56 -23.92 14.24 28.17
N ILE A 57 -23.64 15.14 29.11
CA ILE A 57 -22.61 16.19 28.96
C ILE A 57 -21.20 15.59 28.98
N ASN A 58 -20.98 14.53 29.77
CA ASN A 58 -19.68 13.84 29.85
C ASN A 58 -19.42 12.91 28.66
N GLU A 59 -20.46 12.48 27.94
CA GLU A 59 -20.33 11.72 26.72
C GLU A 59 -20.02 12.65 25.53
N ILE A 60 -18.75 12.82 25.25
CA ILE A 60 -18.31 13.45 24.00
C ILE A 60 -18.58 12.46 22.86
N SER A 61 -19.47 12.80 21.94
CA SER A 61 -19.76 11.98 20.78
C SER A 61 -18.53 11.83 19.89
N ASP A 62 -18.49 10.75 19.12
CA ASP A 62 -17.38 10.48 18.19
C ASP A 62 -17.25 11.58 17.12
N GLU A 63 -18.37 12.20 16.73
CA GLU A 63 -18.37 13.35 15.81
C GLU A 63 -17.64 14.56 16.42
N ILE A 64 -17.87 14.87 17.69
CA ILE A 64 -17.16 15.96 18.38
C ILE A 64 -15.67 15.65 18.51
N ARG A 65 -15.32 14.39 18.85
CA ARG A 65 -13.93 13.94 18.93
C ARG A 65 -13.22 14.06 17.58
N GLU A 66 -13.88 13.64 16.50
CA GLU A 66 -13.36 13.76 15.14
C GLU A 66 -13.13 15.23 14.76
N ASN A 67 -14.09 16.12 15.07
CA ASN A 67 -13.97 17.53 14.79
C ASN A 67 -12.84 18.20 15.60
N LEU A 68 -12.63 17.82 16.85
CA LEU A 68 -11.50 18.31 17.65
C LEU A 68 -10.15 17.84 17.05
N LEU A 69 -10.06 16.60 16.57
CA LEU A 69 -8.85 16.08 15.92
C LEU A 69 -8.60 16.76 14.56
N LYS A 70 -9.68 17.12 13.83
CA LYS A 70 -9.56 17.92 12.59
C LYS A 70 -8.98 19.32 12.86
N LEU A 71 -9.35 19.97 13.96
CA LEU A 71 -8.73 21.24 14.36
C LEU A 71 -7.24 21.11 14.63
N ALA A 72 -6.79 19.94 15.09
CA ALA A 72 -5.38 19.62 15.25
C ALA A 72 -4.68 19.18 13.93
N GLY A 73 -5.36 19.23 12.79
CA GLY A 73 -4.84 18.85 11.48
C GLY A 73 -4.91 17.35 11.17
N TYR A 74 -5.63 16.58 11.97
CA TYR A 74 -5.79 15.13 11.76
C TYR A 74 -7.20 14.82 11.25
N GLN A 75 -7.29 14.41 9.98
CA GLN A 75 -8.52 13.91 9.38
C GLN A 75 -8.52 12.38 9.34
N PRO A 76 -9.69 11.72 9.50
CA PRO A 76 -9.79 10.29 9.31
C PRO A 76 -9.32 9.89 7.90
N ARG A 77 -8.64 8.78 7.79
CA ARG A 77 -8.34 8.19 6.50
C ARG A 77 -9.60 7.53 5.96
N GLU A 78 -9.96 7.86 4.74
CA GLU A 78 -11.12 7.25 4.08
C GLU A 78 -10.85 5.79 3.71
N ALA A 79 -11.92 5.04 3.45
CA ALA A 79 -11.83 3.67 2.98
C ALA A 79 -11.04 3.63 1.66
N ARG A 80 -10.18 2.63 1.52
CA ARG A 80 -9.39 2.39 0.31
C ARG A 80 -9.71 1.01 -0.24
N PRO A 81 -9.90 0.88 -1.54
CA PRO A 81 -10.10 -0.41 -2.17
C PRO A 81 -8.79 -1.21 -2.17
N ALA A 82 -8.92 -2.53 -2.03
CA ALA A 82 -7.79 -3.41 -2.22
C ALA A 82 -7.48 -3.57 -3.71
N GLN A 83 -6.21 -3.71 -4.03
CA GLN A 83 -5.73 -4.08 -5.36
C GLN A 83 -5.32 -5.54 -5.37
N LEU A 84 -5.70 -6.25 -6.41
CA LEU A 84 -5.41 -7.65 -6.60
C LEU A 84 -4.90 -7.89 -8.02
N MET A 85 -3.81 -8.64 -8.14
CA MET A 85 -3.33 -9.07 -9.45
C MET A 85 -3.99 -10.40 -9.80
N VAL A 86 -4.66 -10.45 -10.94
CA VAL A 86 -5.42 -11.60 -11.40
C VAL A 86 -4.79 -12.14 -12.67
N GLN A 87 -4.59 -13.44 -12.72
CA GLN A 87 -4.07 -14.15 -13.89
C GLN A 87 -5.24 -14.65 -14.74
N ALA A 88 -5.20 -14.30 -16.02
CA ALA A 88 -6.16 -14.81 -17.00
C ALA A 88 -5.95 -16.31 -17.26
N PRO A 89 -6.99 -17.05 -17.63
CA PRO A 89 -6.85 -18.39 -18.19
C PRO A 89 -5.95 -18.38 -19.44
N ALA A 90 -5.27 -19.50 -19.71
CA ALA A 90 -4.32 -19.59 -20.83
C ALA A 90 -4.96 -19.57 -22.23
N GLU A 91 -6.28 -19.71 -22.32
CA GLU A 91 -7.04 -19.70 -23.58
C GLU A 91 -7.39 -18.27 -24.00
N GLY A 92 -6.36 -17.44 -24.29
CA GLY A 92 -6.54 -16.04 -24.57
C GLY A 92 -7.32 -15.70 -25.84
N GLY A 93 -7.57 -14.42 -26.04
CA GLY A 93 -8.27 -13.81 -27.19
C GLY A 93 -9.50 -13.03 -26.78
N ASP A 94 -9.89 -13.04 -25.51
CA ASP A 94 -11.00 -12.26 -24.98
C ASP A 94 -10.53 -10.89 -24.49
N ILE A 95 -11.45 -9.92 -24.51
CA ILE A 95 -11.27 -8.60 -23.95
C ILE A 95 -12.05 -8.53 -22.65
N LEU A 96 -11.36 -8.16 -21.57
CA LEU A 96 -12.02 -7.76 -20.33
C LEU A 96 -12.36 -6.28 -20.42
N ASP A 97 -13.62 -5.96 -20.41
CA ASP A 97 -14.11 -4.60 -20.42
C ASP A 97 -13.80 -3.88 -19.10
N ARG A 98 -13.69 -2.56 -19.15
CA ARG A 98 -13.73 -1.73 -17.94
C ARG A 98 -14.99 -2.03 -17.12
N GLU A 99 -14.86 -2.07 -15.79
CA GLU A 99 -15.93 -2.45 -14.85
C GLU A 99 -16.34 -3.93 -14.94
N HIS A 100 -15.52 -4.76 -15.60
CA HIS A 100 -15.72 -6.21 -15.58
C HIS A 100 -15.59 -6.73 -14.14
N LEU A 101 -16.58 -7.50 -13.69
CA LEU A 101 -16.64 -8.01 -12.31
C LEU A 101 -16.20 -9.45 -12.21
N LEU A 102 -15.25 -9.70 -11.32
CA LEU A 102 -14.89 -11.01 -10.81
C LEU A 102 -15.23 -11.10 -9.32
N TRP A 103 -15.63 -12.26 -8.84
CA TRP A 103 -16.07 -12.48 -7.48
C TRP A 103 -15.18 -13.48 -6.75
N SER A 104 -14.73 -13.12 -5.55
CA SER A 104 -14.18 -14.10 -4.60
C SER A 104 -15.18 -14.27 -3.44
N GLY A 105 -16.00 -15.31 -3.52
CA GLY A 105 -17.15 -15.44 -2.61
C GLY A 105 -18.13 -14.28 -2.77
N THR A 106 -18.26 -13.43 -1.78
CA THR A 106 -19.13 -12.22 -1.79
C THR A 106 -18.38 -10.93 -2.07
N ILE A 107 -17.08 -11.02 -2.37
CA ILE A 107 -16.23 -9.84 -2.54
C ILE A 107 -16.05 -9.58 -4.04
N PRO A 108 -16.55 -8.45 -4.57
CA PRO A 108 -16.41 -8.07 -5.97
C PRO A 108 -15.04 -7.41 -6.23
N PHE A 109 -14.52 -7.64 -7.42
CA PHE A 109 -13.35 -6.97 -7.97
C PHE A 109 -13.66 -6.47 -9.38
N GLU A 110 -13.32 -5.24 -9.68
CA GLU A 110 -13.53 -4.60 -10.99
C GLU A 110 -12.22 -4.37 -11.72
N ALA A 111 -12.26 -4.51 -13.04
CA ALA A 111 -11.21 -4.04 -13.92
C ALA A 111 -11.32 -2.50 -14.10
N GLU A 112 -10.22 -1.79 -13.95
CA GLU A 112 -10.19 -0.32 -14.14
C GLU A 112 -10.03 0.09 -15.60
N GLU A 113 -9.41 -0.76 -16.41
CA GLU A 113 -9.10 -0.54 -17.82
C GLU A 113 -9.62 -1.70 -18.66
N GLU A 114 -9.78 -1.47 -19.95
CA GLU A 114 -10.00 -2.54 -20.94
C GLU A 114 -8.70 -3.31 -21.14
N ILE A 115 -8.74 -4.63 -21.02
CA ILE A 115 -7.56 -5.50 -21.06
C ILE A 115 -7.73 -6.55 -22.14
N LEU A 116 -6.81 -6.58 -23.11
CA LEU A 116 -6.74 -7.63 -24.10
C LEU A 116 -5.98 -8.84 -23.57
N LEU A 117 -6.66 -9.97 -23.46
CA LEU A 117 -6.06 -11.23 -23.09
C LEU A 117 -5.41 -11.89 -24.30
N GLN A 118 -4.08 -11.81 -24.40
CA GLN A 118 -3.34 -12.36 -25.55
C GLN A 118 -3.08 -13.86 -25.40
N PRO A 119 -3.11 -14.67 -26.48
CA PRO A 119 -3.00 -16.12 -26.46
C PRO A 119 -1.54 -16.61 -26.41
N TRP A 120 -0.72 -16.15 -25.46
CA TRP A 120 0.64 -16.61 -25.23
C TRP A 120 0.90 -16.80 -23.75
N GLY A 121 1.88 -17.59 -23.39
CA GLY A 121 2.25 -17.87 -22.00
C GLY A 121 3.75 -17.76 -21.78
N LEU A 122 4.16 -17.87 -20.54
CA LEU A 122 5.56 -17.95 -20.15
C LEU A 122 6.03 -19.40 -20.28
N GLU A 123 6.99 -19.66 -21.18
CA GLU A 123 7.56 -21.00 -21.39
C GLU A 123 8.76 -21.25 -20.47
N SER A 124 9.69 -20.30 -20.41
CA SER A 124 10.89 -20.43 -19.58
C SER A 124 11.48 -19.10 -19.19
N VAL A 125 12.25 -19.10 -18.09
CA VAL A 125 12.95 -17.92 -17.55
C VAL A 125 14.41 -18.28 -17.27
N TYR A 126 15.31 -17.45 -17.77
CA TYR A 126 16.76 -17.60 -17.61
C TYR A 126 17.36 -16.40 -16.89
N ALA A 127 18.18 -16.66 -15.88
CA ALA A 127 19.08 -15.68 -15.29
C ALA A 127 20.43 -15.73 -16.02
N GLY A 128 20.79 -14.66 -16.72
CA GLY A 128 21.99 -14.55 -17.53
C GLY A 128 23.12 -13.80 -16.82
N SER A 129 24.34 -14.31 -16.94
CA SER A 129 25.58 -13.69 -16.48
C SER A 129 26.69 -13.91 -17.52
N PRO A 130 27.84 -13.24 -17.42
CA PRO A 130 28.98 -13.50 -18.28
C PRO A 130 29.50 -14.96 -18.25
N GLU A 131 29.16 -15.70 -17.19
CA GLU A 131 29.53 -17.11 -17.00
C GLU A 131 28.56 -18.09 -17.70
N GLY A 132 27.39 -17.60 -18.15
CA GLY A 132 26.34 -18.36 -18.82
C GLY A 132 24.93 -18.07 -18.34
N GLU A 133 23.99 -18.79 -18.92
CA GLU A 133 22.55 -18.71 -18.61
C GLU A 133 22.11 -19.86 -17.71
N ARG A 134 21.33 -19.56 -16.70
CA ARG A 134 20.79 -20.54 -15.77
C ARG A 134 19.26 -20.55 -15.84
N ASP A 135 18.67 -21.69 -16.07
CA ASP A 135 17.22 -21.89 -16.01
C ASP A 135 16.71 -21.72 -14.57
N VAL A 136 15.81 -20.76 -14.36
CA VAL A 136 15.15 -20.45 -13.09
C VAL A 136 13.64 -20.60 -13.15
N THR A 137 13.10 -21.12 -14.25
CA THR A 137 11.67 -21.24 -14.52
C THR A 137 10.90 -21.86 -13.36
N ARG A 138 11.36 -23.00 -12.87
CA ARG A 138 10.69 -23.73 -11.75
C ARG A 138 10.76 -23.00 -10.42
N LEU A 139 11.77 -22.13 -10.23
CA LEU A 139 11.96 -21.36 -8.99
C LEU A 139 11.09 -20.11 -8.95
N LEU A 140 10.64 -19.64 -10.11
CA LEU A 140 9.80 -18.45 -10.26
C LEU A 140 8.35 -18.79 -10.65
N ASP A 141 7.98 -20.06 -10.66
CA ASP A 141 6.61 -20.50 -10.91
C ASP A 141 5.70 -20.08 -9.73
N PRO A 142 4.67 -19.25 -9.96
CA PRO A 142 3.78 -18.78 -8.89
C PRO A 142 2.97 -19.89 -8.22
N ALA A 143 2.84 -21.05 -8.86
CA ALA A 143 2.19 -22.23 -8.28
C ALA A 143 3.10 -23.00 -7.29
N ARG A 144 4.39 -22.67 -7.19
CA ARG A 144 5.38 -23.36 -6.38
C ARG A 144 6.03 -22.42 -5.36
N ASP A 145 6.51 -23.01 -4.28
CA ASP A 145 7.35 -22.28 -3.33
C ASP A 145 8.80 -22.34 -3.82
N GLY A 146 9.30 -21.22 -4.28
CA GLY A 146 10.66 -21.08 -4.78
C GLY A 146 11.16 -19.66 -4.67
N ALA A 147 12.43 -19.45 -4.94
CA ALA A 147 12.97 -18.13 -5.15
C ALA A 147 14.29 -18.17 -5.93
N ALA A 148 14.50 -17.18 -6.78
CA ALA A 148 15.70 -17.05 -7.59
C ALA A 148 16.27 -15.62 -7.50
N TYR A 149 17.57 -15.54 -7.73
CA TYR A 149 18.26 -14.25 -7.92
C TYR A 149 18.23 -13.91 -9.41
N PRO A 150 17.44 -12.89 -9.85
CA PRO A 150 17.25 -12.58 -11.27
C PRO A 150 18.55 -12.20 -11.97
N PHE A 151 19.46 -11.56 -11.25
CA PHE A 151 20.76 -11.12 -11.75
C PHE A 151 21.93 -11.87 -11.07
N GLY A 152 21.67 -13.05 -10.52
CA GLY A 152 22.66 -13.79 -9.74
C GLY A 152 22.87 -13.26 -8.31
N ARG A 153 23.67 -13.98 -7.51
CA ARG A 153 23.98 -13.57 -6.11
C ARG A 153 24.89 -12.35 -6.01
N ARG A 154 25.61 -12.02 -7.08
CA ARG A 154 26.48 -10.85 -7.19
C ARG A 154 26.11 -10.11 -8.47
N PRO A 155 25.04 -9.30 -8.43
CA PRO A 155 24.57 -8.59 -9.62
C PRO A 155 25.65 -7.64 -10.14
N GLN A 156 25.83 -7.62 -11.45
CA GLN A 156 26.76 -6.75 -12.15
C GLN A 156 26.07 -6.18 -13.40
N ALA A 157 26.49 -5.01 -13.83
CA ALA A 157 26.04 -4.44 -15.09
C ALA A 157 26.27 -5.45 -16.24
N GLY A 158 25.27 -5.61 -17.07
CA GLY A 158 25.25 -6.59 -18.15
C GLY A 158 24.56 -7.93 -17.81
N ASN A 159 24.25 -8.20 -16.54
CA ASN A 159 23.45 -9.38 -16.17
C ASN A 159 22.01 -9.21 -16.65
N THR A 160 21.35 -10.33 -16.95
CA THR A 160 20.02 -10.32 -17.56
C THR A 160 19.05 -11.27 -16.87
N LEU A 161 17.77 -10.94 -16.92
CA LEU A 161 16.66 -11.87 -16.68
C LEU A 161 15.88 -11.95 -17.99
N THR A 162 15.86 -13.13 -18.62
CA THR A 162 15.23 -13.33 -19.93
C THR A 162 14.04 -14.28 -19.83
N CYS A 163 12.87 -13.80 -20.27
CA CYS A 163 11.63 -14.56 -20.36
C CYS A 163 11.42 -15.02 -21.79
N VAL A 164 11.17 -16.30 -22.02
CA VAL A 164 10.81 -16.87 -23.31
C VAL A 164 9.32 -17.15 -23.31
N LEU A 165 8.62 -16.66 -24.33
CA LEU A 165 7.17 -16.76 -24.47
C LEU A 165 6.80 -17.87 -25.46
N SER A 166 5.69 -18.58 -25.18
CA SER A 166 5.17 -19.65 -26.04
C SER A 166 4.51 -19.15 -27.33
N GLY A 167 4.25 -17.85 -27.45
CA GLY A 167 3.66 -17.21 -28.62
C GLY A 167 4.25 -15.84 -28.89
N THR A 168 3.71 -15.15 -29.86
CA THR A 168 4.17 -13.81 -30.28
C THR A 168 3.20 -12.75 -29.78
N PRO A 169 3.65 -11.81 -28.94
CA PRO A 169 2.83 -10.69 -28.50
C PRO A 169 2.43 -9.76 -29.66
N GLU A 170 1.26 -9.14 -29.56
CA GLU A 170 0.82 -8.11 -30.47
C GLU A 170 1.59 -6.81 -30.28
N VAL A 171 2.00 -6.19 -31.37
CA VAL A 171 2.73 -4.92 -31.37
C VAL A 171 1.76 -3.78 -31.04
N GLY A 172 2.16 -2.90 -30.13
CA GLY A 172 1.35 -1.75 -29.70
C GLY A 172 0.42 -2.03 -28.53
N GLU A 173 0.15 -3.30 -28.21
CA GLU A 173 -0.62 -3.70 -27.02
C GLU A 173 0.25 -3.85 -25.78
N ALA A 174 -0.33 -3.58 -24.62
CA ALA A 174 0.38 -3.69 -23.35
C ALA A 174 0.60 -5.14 -22.94
N LEU A 175 1.82 -5.47 -22.55
CA LEU A 175 2.21 -6.74 -21.96
C LEU A 175 2.36 -6.56 -20.45
N TYR A 176 1.74 -7.42 -19.68
CA TYR A 176 1.73 -7.35 -18.21
C TYR A 176 2.57 -8.45 -17.61
N LEU A 177 3.63 -8.07 -16.87
CA LEU A 177 4.48 -8.98 -16.11
C LEU A 177 4.40 -8.61 -14.63
N TRP A 178 4.13 -9.58 -13.78
CA TRP A 178 4.18 -9.42 -12.33
C TRP A 178 5.47 -10.01 -11.78
N LEU A 179 6.19 -9.22 -10.99
CA LEU A 179 7.40 -9.63 -10.29
C LEU A 179 7.16 -9.54 -8.78
N GLN A 180 7.28 -10.68 -8.09
CA GLN A 180 7.14 -10.73 -6.63
C GLN A 180 8.51 -10.82 -5.98
N VAL A 181 8.88 -9.79 -5.24
CA VAL A 181 10.15 -9.72 -4.51
C VAL A 181 10.04 -10.45 -3.17
N ALA A 182 11.05 -11.25 -2.86
CA ALA A 182 11.14 -11.97 -1.59
C ALA A 182 11.53 -11.02 -0.45
N GLN A 183 10.93 -11.25 0.75
CA GLN A 183 11.27 -10.52 1.97
C GLN A 183 11.18 -8.98 1.81
N GLU A 184 10.16 -8.53 1.09
CA GLU A 184 9.87 -7.11 0.87
C GLU A 184 9.62 -6.38 2.20
N GLU A 185 9.13 -7.09 3.21
CA GLU A 185 8.85 -6.60 4.56
C GLU A 185 10.09 -6.07 5.32
N LEU A 186 11.28 -6.43 4.88
CA LEU A 186 12.53 -5.91 5.45
C LEU A 186 12.89 -4.51 4.94
N ARG A 187 12.23 -4.05 3.88
CA ARG A 187 12.39 -2.71 3.34
C ARG A 187 11.38 -1.77 3.97
N ASN A 188 11.83 -0.60 4.37
CA ASN A 188 10.90 0.43 4.82
C ASN A 188 9.90 0.76 3.70
N PRO A 189 8.62 1.01 4.04
CA PRO A 189 7.63 1.42 3.06
C PRO A 189 8.11 2.64 2.27
N PHE A 190 7.82 2.67 0.98
CA PHE A 190 8.05 3.84 0.17
C PHE A 190 7.05 4.93 0.55
N ASP A 191 7.51 6.17 0.66
CA ASP A 191 6.65 7.33 0.83
C ASP A 191 6.26 7.87 -0.56
N GLU A 192 4.99 8.17 -0.77
CA GLU A 192 4.49 8.77 -2.02
C GLU A 192 5.15 10.12 -2.36
N LYS A 193 5.70 10.80 -1.36
CA LYS A 193 6.37 12.11 -1.48
C LYS A 193 7.88 12.02 -1.73
N THR A 194 8.46 10.84 -1.55
CA THR A 194 9.91 10.64 -1.68
C THR A 194 10.20 10.02 -3.03
N GLU A 195 11.15 10.58 -3.77
CA GLU A 195 11.64 9.95 -5.00
C GLU A 195 12.10 8.52 -4.71
N LEU A 196 11.77 7.61 -5.62
CA LEU A 196 12.22 6.23 -5.51
C LEU A 196 13.74 6.17 -5.61
N PRO A 197 14.41 5.42 -4.72
CA PRO A 197 15.85 5.29 -4.78
C PRO A 197 16.29 4.57 -6.06
N HIS A 198 17.23 5.16 -6.78
CA HIS A 198 17.78 4.60 -8.02
C HIS A 198 19.02 3.75 -7.75
N PHE A 199 18.87 2.66 -6.96
CA PHE A 199 20.00 1.75 -6.68
C PHE A 199 20.39 0.89 -7.86
N SER A 200 19.47 0.71 -8.81
CA SER A 200 19.70 -0.05 -10.01
C SER A 200 18.94 0.57 -11.17
N GLN A 201 19.54 0.50 -12.32
CA GLN A 201 18.86 0.83 -13.56
C GLN A 201 18.68 -0.46 -14.35
N VAL A 202 17.46 -0.73 -14.73
CA VAL A 202 17.08 -1.87 -15.54
C VAL A 202 16.46 -1.37 -16.83
N ARG A 203 16.71 -2.09 -17.93
CA ARG A 203 16.14 -1.81 -19.23
C ARG A 203 15.47 -3.05 -19.77
N TRP A 204 14.21 -2.93 -20.17
CA TRP A 204 13.47 -4.01 -20.80
C TRP A 204 13.63 -3.96 -22.32
N GLN A 205 13.92 -5.10 -22.92
CA GLN A 205 14.19 -5.25 -24.33
C GLN A 205 13.48 -6.50 -24.87
N TYR A 206 13.23 -6.51 -26.17
CA TYR A 206 12.74 -7.68 -26.90
C TYR A 206 13.55 -7.91 -28.16
N TYR A 207 13.53 -9.13 -28.65
CA TYR A 207 14.34 -9.52 -29.80
C TYR A 207 13.58 -9.32 -31.12
N THR A 208 14.23 -8.68 -32.10
CA THR A 208 13.71 -8.39 -33.43
C THR A 208 14.70 -8.86 -34.51
N ASP A 209 14.37 -8.66 -35.77
CA ASP A 209 15.29 -8.89 -36.91
C ASP A 209 16.57 -8.03 -36.85
N GLN A 210 16.51 -6.91 -36.13
CA GLN A 210 17.65 -5.98 -35.94
C GLN A 210 18.39 -6.28 -34.60
N GLY A 211 18.05 -7.35 -33.92
CA GLY A 211 18.58 -7.69 -32.61
C GLY A 211 17.71 -7.17 -31.45
N TRP A 212 18.32 -6.99 -30.30
CA TRP A 212 17.62 -6.52 -29.10
C TRP A 212 17.22 -5.05 -29.22
N GLN A 213 15.94 -4.77 -29.11
CA GLN A 213 15.37 -3.42 -29.14
C GLN A 213 14.73 -3.08 -27.80
N ASP A 214 14.78 -1.82 -27.42
CA ASP A 214 14.19 -1.35 -26.16
C ASP A 214 12.65 -1.39 -26.27
N ALA A 215 12.00 -1.85 -25.21
CA ALA A 215 10.55 -1.75 -25.03
C ALA A 215 10.21 -0.49 -24.24
N ARG A 216 9.14 0.20 -24.62
CA ARG A 216 8.59 1.23 -23.75
C ARG A 216 8.10 0.55 -22.48
N THR A 217 8.50 1.08 -21.32
CA THR A 217 8.32 0.39 -20.03
C THR A 217 7.73 1.33 -18.98
N GLU A 218 6.73 0.84 -18.25
CA GLU A 218 6.30 1.37 -16.97
C GLU A 218 6.63 0.31 -15.90
N ASP A 219 7.58 0.60 -15.03
CA ASP A 219 8.12 -0.34 -14.04
C ASP A 219 7.78 0.12 -12.62
N GLU A 220 6.79 -0.53 -12.00
CA GLU A 220 6.43 -0.29 -10.59
C GLU A 220 7.39 -0.95 -9.60
N THR A 221 8.29 -1.83 -10.06
CA THR A 221 9.21 -2.55 -9.17
C THR A 221 10.38 -1.71 -8.69
N ALA A 222 10.58 -0.52 -9.27
CA ALA A 222 11.75 0.34 -9.02
C ALA A 222 13.07 -0.41 -9.20
N GLY A 223 13.21 -1.15 -10.31
CA GLY A 223 14.38 -1.99 -10.58
C GLY A 223 14.46 -3.22 -9.67
N MET A 224 13.34 -3.86 -9.35
CA MET A 224 13.19 -5.04 -8.49
C MET A 224 13.49 -4.80 -7.00
N LEU A 225 13.27 -3.58 -6.51
CA LEU A 225 13.36 -3.27 -5.08
C LEU A 225 12.08 -3.65 -4.33
N ARG A 226 10.93 -3.67 -5.01
CA ARG A 226 9.62 -4.06 -4.48
C ARG A 226 8.86 -4.92 -5.46
N SER A 227 7.85 -5.63 -4.98
CA SER A 227 6.91 -6.32 -5.85
C SER A 227 6.07 -5.32 -6.63
N GLY A 228 5.86 -5.58 -7.90
CA GLY A 228 5.12 -4.66 -8.75
C GLY A 228 4.83 -5.21 -10.14
N LEU A 229 4.02 -4.45 -10.86
CA LEU A 229 3.67 -4.70 -12.24
C LEU A 229 4.69 -4.01 -13.17
N VAL A 230 5.07 -4.71 -14.21
CA VAL A 230 5.85 -4.15 -15.32
C VAL A 230 4.97 -4.20 -16.56
N LYS A 231 4.65 -3.04 -17.11
CA LYS A 231 3.93 -2.91 -18.39
C LYS A 231 4.94 -2.63 -19.48
N LEU A 232 4.87 -3.38 -20.58
CA LEU A 232 5.77 -3.27 -21.73
C LEU A 232 4.97 -3.05 -22.99
N TRP A 233 5.45 -2.19 -23.87
CA TRP A 233 4.92 -1.98 -25.23
C TRP A 233 6.02 -2.21 -26.25
N LEU A 234 5.74 -3.04 -27.25
CA LEU A 234 6.66 -3.34 -28.34
C LEU A 234 6.41 -2.35 -29.47
N GLU A 235 7.25 -1.33 -29.61
CA GLU A 235 7.04 -0.24 -30.58
C GLU A 235 8.01 -0.26 -31.77
N HIS A 236 9.11 -1.04 -31.66
CA HIS A 236 10.22 -1.01 -32.62
C HIS A 236 10.38 -2.33 -33.39
N GLY A 237 9.41 -2.63 -34.25
CA GLY A 237 9.47 -3.83 -35.13
C GLY A 237 8.78 -5.06 -34.54
N LEU A 238 8.61 -6.06 -35.37
CA LEU A 238 7.96 -7.32 -34.99
C LEU A 238 8.88 -8.20 -34.13
N PRO A 239 8.37 -8.76 -33.03
CA PRO A 239 9.13 -9.72 -32.23
C PRO A 239 9.53 -10.94 -33.08
N GLN A 240 10.78 -11.38 -32.93
CA GLN A 240 11.32 -12.54 -33.59
C GLN A 240 11.76 -13.58 -32.57
N PRO A 241 11.72 -14.88 -32.93
CA PRO A 241 12.23 -15.94 -32.04
C PRO A 241 13.74 -15.79 -31.79
N ALA A 242 14.14 -15.79 -30.53
CA ALA A 242 15.53 -15.85 -30.08
C ALA A 242 15.85 -17.22 -29.49
N GLU A 243 17.13 -17.60 -29.52
CA GLU A 243 17.63 -18.76 -28.80
C GLU A 243 18.18 -18.28 -27.44
N VAL A 244 17.61 -18.78 -26.33
CA VAL A 244 18.01 -18.44 -24.97
C VAL A 244 18.15 -19.71 -24.17
N GLY A 245 19.38 -20.04 -23.75
CA GLY A 245 19.66 -21.32 -23.12
C GLY A 245 19.25 -22.51 -23.98
N ALA A 246 18.32 -23.31 -23.49
CA ALA A 246 17.77 -24.45 -24.22
C ALA A 246 16.44 -24.15 -24.94
N ALA A 247 15.86 -22.95 -24.75
CA ALA A 247 14.56 -22.58 -25.32
C ALA A 247 14.71 -21.72 -26.57
N ARG A 248 13.68 -21.76 -27.44
CA ARG A 248 13.57 -20.92 -28.61
C ARG A 248 12.16 -20.36 -28.72
N GLY A 249 12.02 -19.06 -28.61
CA GLY A 249 10.71 -18.38 -28.69
C GLY A 249 10.87 -16.87 -28.69
N CYS A 250 9.76 -16.17 -28.66
CA CYS A 250 9.78 -14.73 -28.49
C CYS A 250 10.38 -14.40 -27.10
N ALA A 251 11.42 -13.58 -27.06
CA ALA A 251 12.18 -13.31 -25.85
C ALA A 251 12.03 -11.85 -25.40
N LEU A 252 11.71 -11.69 -24.11
CA LEU A 252 11.73 -10.42 -23.38
C LEU A 252 12.89 -10.47 -22.39
N ARG A 253 13.73 -9.44 -22.37
CA ARG A 253 14.92 -9.38 -21.54
C ARG A 253 14.93 -8.15 -20.67
N CYS A 254 15.13 -8.32 -19.36
CA CYS A 254 15.49 -7.27 -18.43
C CYS A 254 17.02 -7.21 -18.31
N LEU A 255 17.63 -6.16 -18.79
CA LEU A 255 19.07 -5.91 -18.74
C LEU A 255 19.39 -5.01 -17.53
N LEU A 256 20.32 -5.43 -16.69
CA LEU A 256 20.83 -4.65 -15.58
C LEU A 256 21.92 -3.68 -16.09
N GLU A 257 21.69 -2.39 -16.03
CA GLU A 257 22.65 -1.35 -16.44
C GLU A 257 23.54 -0.89 -15.29
N SER A 258 22.99 -0.81 -14.08
CA SER A 258 23.74 -0.50 -12.85
C SER A 258 23.23 -1.34 -11.68
N ALA A 259 24.13 -1.70 -10.76
CA ALA A 259 23.85 -2.65 -9.68
C ALA A 259 24.40 -2.15 -8.35
N GLU A 260 23.79 -1.14 -7.76
CA GLU A 260 24.14 -0.60 -6.44
C GLU A 260 23.11 -0.96 -5.36
N TYR A 261 22.58 -2.18 -5.43
CA TYR A 261 21.55 -2.63 -4.49
C TYR A 261 22.02 -2.60 -3.03
N ASP A 262 21.22 -2.03 -2.15
CA ASP A 262 21.38 -2.13 -0.70
C ASP A 262 21.12 -3.56 -0.18
N ARG A 263 20.34 -4.31 -0.96
CA ARG A 263 20.06 -5.71 -0.80
C ARG A 263 19.85 -6.34 -2.18
N VAL A 264 20.53 -7.46 -2.43
CA VAL A 264 20.40 -8.17 -3.71
C VAL A 264 18.96 -8.62 -3.90
N PRO A 265 18.31 -8.28 -5.04
CA PRO A 265 16.93 -8.66 -5.29
C PRO A 265 16.82 -10.19 -5.42
N ARG A 266 15.79 -10.74 -4.79
CA ARG A 266 15.42 -12.14 -4.89
C ARG A 266 13.93 -12.19 -5.23
N LEU A 267 13.56 -12.88 -6.31
CA LEU A 267 12.19 -13.03 -6.74
C LEU A 267 11.60 -14.33 -6.25
N ASN A 268 10.37 -14.30 -5.72
CA ASN A 268 9.60 -15.49 -5.37
C ASN A 268 8.80 -16.02 -6.55
N SER A 269 8.29 -15.12 -7.39
CA SER A 269 7.54 -15.50 -8.58
C SER A 269 7.65 -14.46 -9.69
N LEU A 270 7.50 -14.94 -10.91
CA LEU A 270 7.29 -14.15 -12.11
C LEU A 270 6.08 -14.74 -12.85
N ALA A 271 5.12 -13.90 -13.15
CA ALA A 271 3.93 -14.32 -13.86
C ALA A 271 3.58 -13.33 -14.97
N VAL A 272 2.95 -13.85 -16.03
CA VAL A 272 2.49 -13.09 -17.19
C VAL A 272 0.98 -13.17 -17.29
N HIS A 273 0.37 -12.30 -18.10
CA HIS A 273 -1.09 -12.17 -18.21
C HIS A 273 -1.77 -11.85 -16.90
N LEU A 274 -1.07 -11.11 -16.05
CA LEU A 274 -1.69 -10.53 -14.88
C LEU A 274 -2.19 -9.14 -15.20
N PHE A 275 -3.39 -8.90 -14.74
CA PHE A 275 -4.01 -7.59 -14.82
C PHE A 275 -4.47 -7.14 -13.44
N PRO A 276 -4.42 -5.83 -13.17
CA PRO A 276 -4.87 -5.28 -11.92
C PRO A 276 -6.40 -5.29 -11.85
N MET A 277 -6.92 -5.73 -10.73
CA MET A 277 -8.31 -5.56 -10.35
C MET A 277 -8.41 -4.85 -9.03
N VAL A 278 -9.43 -4.03 -8.89
CA VAL A 278 -9.66 -3.22 -7.69
C VAL A 278 -10.91 -3.71 -6.99
N GLN A 279 -10.83 -3.88 -5.68
CA GLN A 279 -11.95 -4.31 -4.86
C GLN A 279 -12.95 -3.18 -4.72
N ARG A 280 -13.82 -3.04 -5.67
CA ARG A 280 -14.94 -2.11 -5.65
C ARG A 280 -16.11 -2.68 -6.45
N GLU A 281 -17.26 -2.09 -6.25
CA GLU A 281 -18.45 -2.34 -7.03
C GLU A 281 -19.06 -0.99 -7.44
N SER A 282 -19.01 -0.72 -8.74
CA SER A 282 -19.64 0.47 -9.32
C SER A 282 -21.14 0.22 -9.48
N ARG A 283 -21.93 0.70 -8.54
CA ARG A 283 -23.39 0.57 -8.54
C ARG A 283 -24.06 1.53 -9.51
N VAL A 284 -23.47 2.69 -9.66
CA VAL A 284 -23.85 3.71 -10.62
C VAL A 284 -22.59 4.21 -11.29
N SER A 285 -22.53 4.13 -12.60
CA SER A 285 -21.38 4.63 -13.36
C SER A 285 -21.82 5.66 -14.40
N CYS A 286 -21.00 6.70 -14.59
CA CYS A 286 -21.19 7.71 -15.60
C CYS A 286 -20.11 7.58 -16.65
N ARG A 287 -20.51 7.29 -17.89
CA ARG A 287 -19.61 7.20 -19.02
C ARG A 287 -19.71 8.46 -19.87
N VAL A 288 -18.57 8.99 -20.27
CA VAL A 288 -18.47 10.19 -21.08
C VAL A 288 -18.05 9.79 -22.49
N CYS A 289 -18.77 10.24 -23.50
CA CYS A 289 -18.44 9.99 -24.89
C CYS A 289 -18.77 11.21 -25.77
N GLY A 290 -18.10 11.27 -26.92
CA GLY A 290 -18.41 12.26 -27.94
C GLY A 290 -19.43 11.71 -28.93
N LYS A 291 -19.95 12.60 -29.80
CA LYS A 291 -20.92 12.26 -30.84
C LYS A 291 -20.51 11.10 -31.76
N GLU A 292 -19.21 10.96 -32.05
CA GLU A 292 -18.70 9.94 -32.99
C GLU A 292 -18.43 8.59 -32.33
N ARG A 293 -18.28 8.56 -31.00
CA ARG A 293 -17.96 7.34 -30.23
C ARG A 293 -19.07 7.05 -29.23
N THR A 294 -20.22 6.62 -29.72
CA THR A 294 -21.43 6.33 -28.92
C THR A 294 -21.57 4.85 -28.56
N GLU A 295 -20.55 4.02 -28.86
CA GLU A 295 -20.54 2.62 -28.45
C GLU A 295 -20.08 2.48 -27.01
N LEU A 296 -20.98 1.96 -26.17
CA LEU A 296 -20.73 1.62 -24.79
C LEU A 296 -20.38 0.14 -24.70
N LYS A 297 -19.14 -0.18 -24.42
CA LYS A 297 -18.69 -1.55 -24.21
C LYS A 297 -19.07 -2.05 -22.82
N GLY A 298 -19.38 -3.33 -22.67
CA GLY A 298 -19.68 -3.97 -21.41
C GLY A 298 -20.85 -4.93 -21.48
N ARG A 299 -21.06 -5.73 -20.43
CA ARG A 299 -22.12 -6.76 -20.35
C ARG A 299 -23.50 -6.12 -20.29
N LEU A 300 -24.41 -6.64 -21.08
CA LEU A 300 -25.80 -6.19 -21.22
C LEU A 300 -26.60 -6.05 -19.90
N PRO A 301 -26.47 -6.90 -18.87
CA PRO A 301 -27.23 -6.73 -17.63
C PRO A 301 -26.93 -5.40 -16.90
N ARG A 302 -25.68 -4.92 -16.96
CA ARG A 302 -25.31 -3.60 -16.39
C ARG A 302 -25.73 -2.42 -17.27
N LEU A 303 -25.85 -2.65 -18.59
CA LEU A 303 -26.31 -1.64 -19.55
C LEU A 303 -27.83 -1.60 -19.71
N GLY A 304 -28.58 -2.34 -18.88
CA GLY A 304 -30.03 -2.41 -18.97
C GLY A 304 -30.75 -1.10 -18.64
N ASN A 305 -30.25 -0.34 -17.67
CA ASN A 305 -30.87 0.90 -17.18
C ASN A 305 -29.98 2.08 -17.50
N LEU A 306 -30.18 2.68 -18.68
CA LEU A 306 -29.40 3.80 -19.20
C LEU A 306 -30.21 5.11 -19.14
N LEU A 307 -29.58 6.16 -18.64
CA LEU A 307 -30.04 7.53 -18.80
C LEU A 307 -29.01 8.32 -19.60
N VAL A 308 -29.46 8.99 -20.64
CA VAL A 308 -28.59 9.68 -21.59
C VAL A 308 -28.81 11.19 -21.47
N TYR A 309 -27.72 11.92 -21.33
CA TYR A 309 -27.68 13.36 -21.25
C TYR A 309 -26.76 13.90 -22.31
N CYS A 310 -27.22 14.90 -23.07
CA CYS A 310 -26.43 15.49 -24.15
C CYS A 310 -26.32 17.00 -24.01
N ARG A 311 -25.21 17.56 -24.48
CA ARG A 311 -25.04 18.99 -24.79
C ARG A 311 -25.38 19.24 -26.23
N GLU A 312 -26.28 20.21 -26.48
CA GLU A 312 -26.69 20.61 -27.84
C GLU A 312 -25.73 21.66 -28.42
N GLU A 313 -25.14 22.51 -27.57
CA GLU A 313 -24.14 23.50 -27.90
C GLU A 313 -22.91 23.40 -27.02
N PRO A 314 -21.71 23.73 -27.52
CA PRO A 314 -20.49 23.73 -26.74
C PRO A 314 -20.63 24.59 -25.47
N GLY A 315 -20.26 24.00 -24.30
CA GLY A 315 -20.32 24.67 -23.01
C GLY A 315 -21.72 24.87 -22.42
N SER A 316 -22.80 24.47 -23.12
CA SER A 316 -24.16 24.51 -22.56
C SER A 316 -24.37 23.42 -21.50
N PRO A 317 -25.34 23.58 -20.58
CA PRO A 317 -25.72 22.52 -19.67
C PRO A 317 -26.26 21.31 -20.41
N TYR A 318 -26.15 20.13 -19.81
CA TYR A 318 -26.72 18.92 -20.38
C TYR A 318 -28.25 18.94 -20.33
N ARG A 319 -28.88 18.17 -21.22
CA ARG A 319 -30.32 17.91 -21.25
C ARG A 319 -30.55 16.40 -21.27
N GLU A 320 -31.56 15.94 -20.56
CA GLU A 320 -31.95 14.51 -20.57
C GLU A 320 -32.61 14.17 -21.91
N TYR A 321 -32.16 13.05 -22.53
CA TYR A 321 -32.70 12.48 -23.74
C TYR A 321 -33.46 11.22 -23.37
N ARG A 322 -34.64 11.03 -23.93
CA ARG A 322 -35.50 9.88 -23.64
C ARG A 322 -35.28 8.75 -24.65
N GLN A 323 -35.29 7.53 -24.16
CA GLN A 323 -35.27 6.38 -25.04
C GLN A 323 -36.61 6.28 -25.77
N THR A 324 -36.58 6.10 -27.11
CA THR A 324 -37.79 5.82 -27.91
C THR A 324 -37.64 4.52 -28.67
N PRO A 325 -38.67 3.71 -28.77
CA PRO A 325 -38.70 2.54 -29.66
C PRO A 325 -39.12 2.89 -31.10
N VAL A 326 -39.51 4.14 -31.39
CA VAL A 326 -40.05 4.57 -32.67
C VAL A 326 -39.02 5.36 -33.47
N GLU A 327 -38.58 4.84 -34.61
CA GLU A 327 -37.72 5.53 -35.52
C GLU A 327 -38.41 6.80 -36.10
N GLY A 328 -37.69 7.90 -36.22
CA GLY A 328 -38.18 9.16 -36.73
C GLY A 328 -38.99 10.03 -35.78
N ALA A 329 -38.98 9.73 -34.47
CA ALA A 329 -39.55 10.62 -33.46
C ALA A 329 -38.81 11.96 -33.40
N GLN A 330 -39.54 13.10 -33.36
CA GLN A 330 -38.92 14.44 -33.23
C GLN A 330 -38.76 14.84 -31.76
N GLY A 331 -37.56 15.38 -31.44
CA GLY A 331 -37.25 15.84 -30.09
C GLY A 331 -35.94 15.26 -29.57
N ARG A 332 -35.75 15.27 -28.23
CA ARG A 332 -34.56 14.74 -27.55
C ARG A 332 -34.72 13.24 -27.30
N PHE A 333 -34.46 12.46 -28.36
CA PHE A 333 -34.62 11.00 -28.29
C PHE A 333 -33.34 10.28 -28.69
N TRP A 334 -33.19 9.07 -28.17
CA TRP A 334 -32.14 8.13 -28.53
C TRP A 334 -32.70 6.72 -28.69
N THR A 335 -32.06 5.92 -29.51
CA THR A 335 -32.31 4.49 -29.65
C THR A 335 -31.03 3.71 -29.36
N LYS A 336 -31.17 2.45 -29.05
CA LYS A 336 -30.04 1.54 -28.80
C LYS A 336 -30.00 0.42 -29.83
N GLU A 337 -28.77 0.15 -30.29
CA GLU A 337 -28.44 -1.03 -31.10
C GLU A 337 -27.53 -1.92 -30.26
N GLU A 338 -27.91 -3.19 -30.12
CA GLU A 338 -27.07 -4.17 -29.41
C GLU A 338 -25.94 -4.62 -30.32
N THR A 339 -24.70 -4.49 -29.86
CA THR A 339 -23.50 -4.95 -30.55
C THR A 339 -22.96 -6.21 -29.85
N ALA A 340 -22.00 -6.89 -30.50
CA ALA A 340 -21.36 -8.08 -29.92
C ALA A 340 -20.63 -7.78 -28.59
N ARG A 341 -20.29 -6.52 -28.30
CA ARG A 341 -19.48 -6.09 -27.13
C ARG A 341 -20.19 -5.09 -26.22
N GLY A 342 -21.44 -4.72 -26.52
CA GLY A 342 -22.15 -3.70 -25.73
C GLY A 342 -23.34 -3.10 -26.44
N VAL A 343 -23.52 -1.80 -26.30
CA VAL A 343 -24.65 -1.05 -26.84
C VAL A 343 -24.13 0.19 -27.58
N LYS A 344 -24.62 0.40 -28.79
CA LYS A 344 -24.39 1.63 -29.55
C LYS A 344 -25.61 2.52 -29.45
N LEU A 345 -25.40 3.80 -29.17
CA LEU A 345 -26.46 4.80 -29.08
C LEU A 345 -26.58 5.54 -30.40
N HIS A 346 -27.82 5.71 -30.85
CA HIS A 346 -28.19 6.52 -32.02
C HIS A 346 -29.09 7.65 -31.54
N PHE A 347 -28.82 8.88 -32.05
CA PHE A 347 -29.60 10.05 -31.69
C PHE A 347 -30.55 10.39 -32.87
N GLU A 348 -31.80 10.61 -32.53
CA GLU A 348 -32.88 10.83 -33.48
C GLU A 348 -33.63 12.13 -33.14
N GLY A 349 -34.43 12.63 -34.09
CA GLY A 349 -35.38 13.69 -33.82
C GLY A 349 -34.86 15.10 -34.02
N GLY A 350 -33.72 15.30 -34.69
CA GLY A 350 -33.19 16.61 -35.06
C GLY A 350 -32.47 17.37 -33.94
N CYS A 351 -32.43 16.81 -32.74
CA CYS A 351 -31.58 17.27 -31.63
C CYS A 351 -30.39 16.34 -31.55
N GLU A 352 -29.25 16.72 -32.11
CA GLU A 352 -28.01 15.95 -32.04
C GLU A 352 -27.05 16.54 -31.03
N PRO A 353 -26.22 15.71 -30.36
CA PRO A 353 -25.15 16.20 -29.51
C PRO A 353 -24.17 17.11 -30.27
N CYS A 354 -23.58 18.09 -29.60
CA CYS A 354 -22.53 18.92 -30.19
C CYS A 354 -21.25 18.10 -30.46
N GLY A 355 -20.26 18.74 -31.10
CA GLY A 355 -19.01 18.05 -31.50
C GLY A 355 -17.98 17.86 -30.38
N ASP A 356 -18.30 18.25 -29.15
CA ASP A 356 -17.37 18.15 -28.02
C ASP A 356 -17.09 16.69 -27.65
N PRO A 357 -15.90 16.35 -27.18
CA PRO A 357 -15.55 14.98 -26.78
C PRO A 357 -16.33 14.50 -25.56
N ASP A 358 -16.91 15.41 -24.77
CA ASP A 358 -17.75 15.16 -23.60
C ASP A 358 -19.22 15.52 -23.81
N ALA A 359 -19.66 15.63 -25.08
CA ALA A 359 -21.02 16.03 -25.43
C ALA A 359 -22.11 15.09 -24.91
N VAL A 360 -21.79 13.84 -24.68
CA VAL A 360 -22.72 12.80 -24.25
C VAL A 360 -22.28 12.20 -22.92
N ARG A 361 -23.17 12.19 -21.94
CA ARG A 361 -23.01 11.46 -20.67
C ARG A 361 -24.07 10.39 -20.56
N VAL A 362 -23.63 9.19 -20.24
CA VAL A 362 -24.52 8.04 -20.08
C VAL A 362 -24.36 7.51 -18.66
N VAL A 363 -25.44 7.60 -17.91
CA VAL A 363 -25.47 7.08 -16.53
C VAL A 363 -26.09 5.68 -16.56
N CYS A 364 -25.32 4.71 -16.10
CA CYS A 364 -25.68 3.31 -16.05
C CYS A 364 -26.01 2.93 -14.59
N TYR A 365 -27.17 2.35 -14.37
CA TYR A 365 -27.61 1.89 -13.04
C TYR A 365 -27.77 0.37 -13.04
N ASP A 366 -27.45 -0.25 -11.91
CA ASP A 366 -27.94 -1.60 -11.63
C ASP A 366 -29.46 -1.60 -11.41
N ASN A 367 -30.06 -2.79 -11.35
CA ASN A 367 -31.51 -2.95 -11.23
C ASN A 367 -32.08 -2.42 -9.91
N GLU A 368 -31.29 -2.34 -8.85
CA GLU A 368 -31.70 -1.86 -7.54
C GLU A 368 -31.54 -0.33 -7.48
N MET A 369 -30.39 0.19 -7.89
CA MET A 369 -30.06 1.60 -7.77
C MET A 369 -30.89 2.52 -8.66
N ILE A 370 -31.49 2.00 -9.75
CA ILE A 370 -32.39 2.80 -10.59
C ILE A 370 -33.58 3.34 -9.81
N HIS A 371 -34.08 2.60 -8.81
CA HIS A 371 -35.19 3.00 -7.95
C HIS A 371 -34.76 4.01 -6.87
N HIS A 372 -33.50 4.09 -6.55
CA HIS A 372 -32.91 4.98 -5.53
C HIS A 372 -32.11 6.13 -6.14
N ARG A 373 -32.22 6.37 -7.46
CA ARG A 373 -31.48 7.41 -8.17
C ARG A 373 -31.82 8.82 -7.71
N PHE A 374 -33.07 9.09 -7.34
CA PHE A 374 -33.50 10.40 -6.85
C PHE A 374 -33.20 10.49 -5.34
N LEU A 375 -32.34 11.41 -4.97
CA LEU A 375 -31.89 11.63 -3.60
C LEU A 375 -32.76 12.61 -2.84
N GLY A 376 -33.30 13.62 -3.52
CA GLY A 376 -34.09 14.66 -2.89
C GLY A 376 -33.99 15.99 -3.64
N ARG A 377 -34.45 17.07 -2.99
CA ARG A 377 -34.31 18.44 -3.47
C ARG A 377 -33.46 19.26 -2.51
N ALA A 378 -32.67 20.16 -3.06
CA ALA A 378 -31.99 21.20 -2.28
C ALA A 378 -33.01 22.26 -1.89
N GLU A 379 -33.31 22.41 -0.58
CA GLU A 379 -34.41 23.25 -0.10
C GLU A 379 -34.01 24.73 0.14
N GLY A 380 -32.78 25.11 -0.20
CA GLY A 380 -32.33 26.50 -0.13
C GLY A 380 -31.80 26.95 1.24
N TYR A 381 -31.40 26.01 2.09
CA TYR A 381 -30.65 26.25 3.33
C TYR A 381 -29.38 25.45 3.43
N ASP A 382 -28.39 25.96 4.10
CA ASP A 382 -27.09 25.35 4.32
C ASP A 382 -27.19 24.13 5.24
N ASP A 383 -26.20 23.26 5.17
CA ASP A 383 -26.08 22.04 6.00
C ASP A 383 -27.27 21.05 5.87
N GLN A 384 -28.05 21.13 4.80
CA GLN A 384 -29.05 20.11 4.49
C GLN A 384 -28.39 18.77 4.29
N VAL A 385 -28.86 17.73 5.01
CA VAL A 385 -28.31 16.37 4.96
C VAL A 385 -29.21 15.47 4.16
N ILE A 386 -28.67 14.79 3.17
CA ILE A 386 -29.38 13.84 2.30
C ILE A 386 -28.68 12.48 2.34
N PRO A 387 -29.36 11.41 2.79
CA PRO A 387 -28.78 10.08 2.85
C PRO A 387 -28.69 9.44 1.46
N ILE A 388 -27.61 8.66 1.23
CA ILE A 388 -27.46 7.81 0.07
C ILE A 388 -27.87 6.37 0.48
N TYR A 389 -28.61 5.69 -0.39
CA TYR A 389 -29.02 4.32 -0.15
C TYR A 389 -27.81 3.37 -0.12
N GLN A 390 -27.75 2.47 0.89
CA GLN A 390 -26.68 1.48 1.08
C GLN A 390 -25.24 2.06 0.95
N ALA A 391 -25.02 3.14 1.66
CA ALA A 391 -23.86 4.00 1.49
C ALA A 391 -22.57 3.54 2.22
N GLU A 392 -22.54 2.34 2.77
CA GLU A 392 -21.34 1.83 3.46
C GLU A 392 -20.18 1.65 2.48
N GLY A 393 -19.02 2.23 2.82
CA GLY A 393 -17.80 2.10 2.02
C GLY A 393 -17.78 2.86 0.70
N ILE A 394 -18.56 3.94 0.58
CA ILE A 394 -18.51 4.81 -0.61
C ILE A 394 -17.10 5.36 -0.80
N LEU A 395 -16.62 5.26 -2.04
CA LEU A 395 -15.38 5.88 -2.47
C LEU A 395 -15.67 7.34 -2.86
N PRO A 396 -15.11 8.34 -2.15
CA PRO A 396 -15.42 9.76 -2.39
C PRO A 396 -15.17 10.21 -3.83
N GLU A 397 -14.12 9.70 -4.45
CA GLU A 397 -13.75 10.00 -5.83
C GLU A 397 -14.73 9.45 -6.88
N SER A 398 -15.56 8.48 -6.51
CA SER A 398 -16.58 7.90 -7.40
C SER A 398 -17.93 8.63 -7.35
N LEU A 399 -18.13 9.48 -6.34
CA LEU A 399 -19.41 10.14 -6.15
C LEU A 399 -19.62 11.24 -7.17
N LEU A 400 -20.69 11.13 -7.93
CA LEU A 400 -21.11 12.09 -8.92
C LEU A 400 -22.61 12.35 -8.78
N LEU A 401 -22.99 13.60 -8.67
CA LEU A 401 -24.41 14.01 -8.66
C LEU A 401 -24.79 14.67 -9.97
N THR A 402 -26.01 14.45 -10.41
CA THR A 402 -26.66 15.30 -11.41
C THR A 402 -27.61 16.25 -10.69
N VAL A 403 -27.32 17.53 -10.81
CA VAL A 403 -28.13 18.63 -10.29
C VAL A 403 -29.02 19.14 -11.43
N VAL A 404 -30.33 19.07 -11.25
CA VAL A 404 -31.31 19.43 -12.28
C VAL A 404 -32.07 20.67 -11.83
N THR A 405 -32.03 21.70 -12.65
CA THR A 405 -32.79 22.96 -12.43
C THR A 405 -34.26 22.78 -12.86
N ASP A 406 -35.13 23.73 -12.42
CA ASP A 406 -36.53 23.73 -12.83
C ASP A 406 -36.74 23.86 -14.35
N GLU A 407 -35.76 24.43 -15.08
CA GLU A 407 -35.74 24.54 -16.54
C GLU A 407 -35.28 23.23 -17.22
N GLY A 408 -34.95 22.18 -16.44
CA GLY A 408 -34.43 20.91 -16.91
C GLY A 408 -32.98 20.95 -17.40
N ALA A 409 -32.19 21.96 -17.02
CA ALA A 409 -30.75 21.96 -17.21
C ALA A 409 -30.08 21.04 -16.22
N CYS A 410 -29.16 20.19 -16.70
CA CYS A 410 -28.47 19.17 -15.90
C CYS A 410 -26.98 19.50 -15.77
N TYR A 411 -26.47 19.46 -14.55
CA TYR A 411 -25.08 19.69 -14.20
C TYR A 411 -24.55 18.47 -13.45
N PHE A 412 -23.39 17.99 -13.85
CA PHE A 412 -22.72 16.85 -13.20
C PHE A 412 -21.60 17.37 -12.32
N LEU A 413 -21.74 17.18 -11.00
CA LEU A 413 -20.84 17.75 -10.01
C LEU A 413 -20.22 16.65 -9.15
N THR A 414 -18.93 16.80 -8.87
CA THR A 414 -18.19 16.03 -7.87
C THR A 414 -18.23 16.76 -6.51
N PRO A 415 -17.94 16.09 -5.37
CA PRO A 415 -17.90 16.76 -4.07
C PRO A 415 -16.91 17.93 -4.05
N GLY A 416 -17.36 19.09 -3.59
CA GLY A 416 -16.58 20.33 -3.54
C GLY A 416 -16.52 21.12 -4.85
N GLU A 417 -17.15 20.66 -5.92
CA GLU A 417 -17.25 21.38 -7.19
C GLU A 417 -18.43 22.37 -7.16
N GLU A 418 -18.18 23.58 -7.63
CA GLU A 418 -19.22 24.62 -7.73
C GLU A 418 -20.12 24.38 -8.94
N GLY A 419 -21.40 24.33 -8.71
CA GLY A 419 -22.46 24.16 -9.71
C GLY A 419 -23.21 25.43 -10.04
N PRO A 420 -24.47 25.30 -10.54
CA PRO A 420 -25.31 26.46 -10.88
C PRO A 420 -25.55 27.32 -9.66
N ASP A 421 -25.43 28.65 -9.85
CA ASP A 421 -25.67 29.67 -8.83
C ASP A 421 -24.83 29.48 -7.52
N GLY A 422 -23.66 28.83 -7.61
CA GLY A 422 -22.80 28.57 -6.47
C GLY A 422 -23.14 27.29 -5.68
N PHE A 423 -24.09 26.46 -6.16
CA PHE A 423 -24.43 25.21 -5.48
C PHE A 423 -23.18 24.34 -5.26
N CYS A 424 -22.97 23.90 -4.00
CA CYS A 424 -21.86 23.04 -3.64
C CYS A 424 -22.27 22.01 -2.59
N TYR A 425 -21.67 20.83 -2.62
CA TYR A 425 -21.92 19.77 -1.66
C TYR A 425 -20.66 19.02 -1.28
N ARG A 426 -20.67 18.37 -0.13
CA ARG A 426 -19.63 17.45 0.33
C ARG A 426 -20.19 16.10 0.72
N LEU A 427 -19.34 15.08 0.73
CA LEU A 427 -19.67 13.74 1.20
C LEU A 427 -19.23 13.57 2.65
N ARG A 428 -20.12 13.11 3.52
CA ARG A 428 -19.82 12.50 4.81
C ARG A 428 -19.64 10.99 4.61
N ALA A 429 -18.47 10.55 4.18
CA ALA A 429 -18.25 9.16 3.80
C ALA A 429 -18.57 8.17 4.93
N GLY A 430 -18.29 8.52 6.20
CA GLY A 430 -18.56 7.65 7.36
C GLY A 430 -20.05 7.36 7.61
N SER A 431 -20.95 8.25 7.25
CA SER A 431 -22.40 8.07 7.39
C SER A 431 -23.10 7.87 6.06
N GLY A 432 -22.38 7.95 4.93
CA GLY A 432 -22.94 7.84 3.60
C GLY A 432 -23.98 8.93 3.29
N GLN A 433 -23.68 10.14 3.70
CA GLN A 433 -24.59 11.27 3.58
C GLN A 433 -23.97 12.39 2.75
N ILE A 434 -24.79 13.04 1.95
CA ILE A 434 -24.43 14.27 1.26
C ILE A 434 -24.84 15.44 2.16
N VAL A 435 -23.96 16.41 2.32
CA VAL A 435 -24.22 17.65 3.01
C VAL A 435 -24.12 18.78 1.99
N ILE A 436 -25.17 19.57 1.85
CA ILE A 436 -25.20 20.75 0.98
C ILE A 436 -24.50 21.89 1.72
N GLU A 437 -23.36 22.34 1.19
CA GLU A 437 -22.59 23.45 1.79
C GLU A 437 -23.12 24.81 1.32
N ASP A 438 -23.46 24.90 0.05
CA ASP A 438 -24.13 26.07 -0.51
C ASP A 438 -25.33 25.59 -1.36
N PRO A 439 -26.54 25.95 -1.03
CA PRO A 439 -27.74 25.56 -1.77
C PRO A 439 -27.94 26.33 -3.08
N GLY A 440 -27.15 27.37 -3.35
CA GLY A 440 -27.38 28.28 -4.44
C GLY A 440 -28.76 28.97 -4.32
N ARG A 441 -29.54 28.95 -5.40
CA ARG A 441 -30.94 29.45 -5.34
C ARG A 441 -31.92 28.47 -4.71
N GLY A 442 -31.49 27.23 -4.45
CA GLY A 442 -32.36 26.15 -3.99
C GLY A 442 -33.31 25.62 -5.07
N GLY A 443 -34.10 24.63 -4.69
CA GLY A 443 -35.09 23.99 -5.59
C GLY A 443 -34.53 22.93 -6.55
N TYR A 444 -33.24 22.72 -6.58
CA TYR A 444 -32.61 21.77 -7.45
C TYR A 444 -32.99 20.32 -7.12
N ALA A 445 -33.32 19.52 -8.13
CA ALA A 445 -33.50 18.10 -7.96
C ALA A 445 -32.14 17.38 -8.07
N LEU A 446 -31.84 16.52 -7.10
CA LEU A 446 -30.53 15.83 -7.00
C LEU A 446 -30.69 14.36 -7.34
N TYR A 447 -29.86 13.89 -8.28
CA TYR A 447 -29.83 12.51 -8.70
C TYR A 447 -28.42 11.94 -8.55
N LEU A 448 -28.32 10.71 -8.07
CA LEU A 448 -27.06 9.98 -7.99
C LEU A 448 -26.67 9.51 -9.39
N SER A 449 -25.48 9.91 -9.87
CA SER A 449 -25.01 9.59 -11.23
C SER A 449 -23.64 8.92 -11.27
N GLY A 450 -23.01 8.75 -10.13
CA GLY A 450 -21.80 7.98 -9.93
C GLY A 450 -21.70 7.54 -8.49
N CYS A 451 -21.46 6.25 -8.24
CA CYS A 451 -21.27 5.72 -6.91
C CYS A 451 -20.63 4.33 -6.98
N ALA A 452 -19.43 4.20 -6.43
CA ALA A 452 -18.78 2.92 -6.20
C ALA A 452 -18.54 2.72 -4.71
N VAL A 453 -18.64 1.48 -4.27
CA VAL A 453 -18.43 1.09 -2.88
C VAL A 453 -17.28 0.10 -2.76
N THR A 454 -16.58 0.13 -1.64
CA THR A 454 -15.52 -0.82 -1.29
C THR A 454 -15.83 -1.54 0.02
N GLN A 455 -15.33 -2.77 0.15
CA GLN A 455 -15.33 -3.53 1.39
C GLN A 455 -13.98 -3.39 2.14
N GLY A 456 -13.10 -2.51 1.66
CA GLY A 456 -11.83 -2.16 2.30
C GLY A 456 -10.93 -3.37 2.54
N GLU A 457 -10.57 -3.62 3.80
CA GLU A 457 -9.64 -4.69 4.19
C GLU A 457 -10.08 -6.10 3.77
N ARG A 458 -11.38 -6.34 3.58
CA ARG A 458 -11.87 -7.66 3.13
C ARG A 458 -11.39 -8.01 1.74
N GLY A 459 -11.01 -7.02 0.94
CA GLY A 459 -10.39 -7.19 -0.38
C GLY A 459 -8.92 -7.63 -0.32
N ASN A 460 -8.25 -7.58 0.82
CA ASN A 460 -6.88 -8.07 1.00
C ASN A 460 -6.88 -9.61 1.06
N LEU A 461 -7.23 -10.24 -0.04
CA LEU A 461 -7.26 -11.70 -0.15
C LEU A 461 -5.86 -12.28 0.04
N ARG A 462 -5.80 -13.52 0.50
CA ARG A 462 -4.53 -14.27 0.57
C ARG A 462 -4.05 -14.61 -0.84
N ALA A 463 -2.75 -14.83 -1.00
CA ALA A 463 -2.20 -15.37 -2.23
C ALA A 463 -2.91 -16.70 -2.61
N ARG A 464 -2.99 -16.97 -3.91
CA ARG A 464 -3.67 -18.14 -4.49
C ARG A 464 -5.20 -18.13 -4.30
N ALA A 465 -5.80 -16.93 -4.19
CA ALA A 465 -7.25 -16.79 -4.20
C ALA A 465 -7.82 -17.13 -5.58
N THR A 466 -8.98 -17.76 -5.60
CA THR A 466 -9.75 -18.01 -6.82
C THR A 466 -10.85 -16.96 -6.94
N LEU A 467 -10.99 -16.40 -8.14
CA LEU A 467 -12.07 -15.50 -8.49
C LEU A 467 -12.94 -16.17 -9.56
N GLU A 468 -14.21 -15.84 -9.57
CA GLU A 468 -15.21 -16.41 -10.46
C GLU A 468 -15.87 -15.30 -11.26
N GLN A 469 -15.95 -15.49 -12.56
CA GLN A 469 -16.83 -14.74 -13.41
C GLN A 469 -18.21 -15.36 -13.31
N ARG A 470 -19.20 -14.56 -12.94
CA ARG A 470 -20.57 -15.00 -12.78
C ARG A 470 -21.44 -14.52 -13.93
N GLY A 471 -22.23 -15.43 -14.46
CA GLY A 471 -23.18 -15.19 -15.52
C GLY A 471 -24.56 -15.71 -15.14
N GLY A 472 -25.46 -15.82 -16.14
CA GLY A 472 -26.84 -16.17 -15.94
C GLY A 472 -27.73 -14.99 -15.56
N TYR A 473 -29.04 -15.18 -15.57
CA TYR A 473 -30.02 -14.12 -15.30
C TYR A 473 -29.97 -13.63 -13.84
N ASP A 474 -29.60 -14.49 -12.93
CA ASP A 474 -29.50 -14.25 -11.48
C ASP A 474 -28.02 -14.07 -10.98
N GLY A 475 -27.03 -14.14 -11.88
CA GLY A 475 -25.62 -14.00 -11.53
C GLY A 475 -25.05 -15.14 -10.68
N THR A 476 -25.67 -16.33 -10.72
CA THR A 476 -25.26 -17.48 -9.89
C THR A 476 -24.42 -18.50 -10.66
N GLU A 477 -24.50 -18.53 -12.00
CA GLU A 477 -23.75 -19.46 -12.83
C GLU A 477 -22.28 -19.03 -12.92
N VAL A 478 -21.35 -19.95 -12.60
CA VAL A 478 -19.92 -19.71 -12.77
C VAL A 478 -19.54 -20.02 -14.20
N GLU A 479 -19.18 -18.98 -14.97
CA GLU A 479 -18.78 -19.11 -16.37
C GLU A 479 -17.28 -19.44 -16.48
N GLU A 480 -16.45 -18.75 -15.68
CA GLU A 480 -15.01 -18.87 -15.77
C GLU A 480 -14.35 -18.65 -14.41
N ARG A 481 -13.16 -19.22 -14.23
CA ARG A 481 -12.38 -19.09 -12.99
C ARG A 481 -11.02 -18.46 -13.29
N TYR A 482 -10.67 -17.50 -12.45
CA TYR A 482 -9.42 -16.76 -12.48
C TYR A 482 -8.63 -17.02 -11.21
N PHE A 483 -7.34 -16.80 -11.27
CA PHE A 483 -6.43 -17.09 -10.18
C PHE A 483 -5.61 -15.84 -9.82
N SER A 484 -5.43 -15.58 -8.53
CA SER A 484 -4.54 -14.52 -8.05
C SER A 484 -3.26 -15.13 -7.47
N PRO A 485 -2.10 -14.97 -8.10
CA PRO A 485 -0.84 -15.51 -7.59
C PRO A 485 -0.32 -14.75 -6.36
N ALA A 486 -0.67 -13.47 -6.23
CA ALA A 486 -0.22 -12.57 -5.18
C ALA A 486 -1.36 -12.26 -4.18
N PRO A 487 -1.04 -11.90 -2.94
CA PRO A 487 -2.05 -11.41 -2.01
C PRO A 487 -2.59 -10.04 -2.44
N GLY A 488 -3.86 -9.78 -2.15
CA GLY A 488 -4.45 -8.46 -2.25
C GLY A 488 -3.80 -7.48 -1.27
N ARG A 489 -3.66 -6.22 -1.66
CA ARG A 489 -2.95 -5.18 -0.90
C ARG A 489 -3.72 -3.87 -0.90
N PHE A 490 -3.36 -2.98 0.03
CA PHE A 490 -3.82 -1.59 0.14
C PHE A 490 -5.28 -1.40 0.56
N GLY A 491 -6.09 -2.47 0.65
CA GLY A 491 -7.44 -2.37 1.16
C GLY A 491 -7.46 -1.92 2.61
N ALA A 492 -8.22 -0.90 2.91
CA ALA A 492 -8.41 -0.38 4.25
C ALA A 492 -9.86 0.07 4.46
N THR A 493 -10.42 -0.21 5.61
CA THR A 493 -11.68 0.38 6.04
C THR A 493 -11.45 1.84 6.48
N ARG A 494 -12.50 2.64 6.52
CA ARG A 494 -12.39 4.00 7.04
C ARG A 494 -11.86 3.96 8.48
N GLU A 495 -10.90 4.83 8.77
CA GLU A 495 -10.28 4.94 10.09
C GLU A 495 -11.32 5.30 11.15
N SER A 496 -11.40 4.52 12.21
CA SER A 496 -12.25 4.80 13.37
C SER A 496 -11.70 5.99 14.17
N VAL A 497 -12.55 6.60 15.00
CA VAL A 497 -12.12 7.72 15.86
C VAL A 497 -11.03 7.28 16.86
N GLU A 498 -11.06 6.02 17.29
CA GLU A 498 -10.03 5.49 18.19
C GLU A 498 -8.69 5.31 17.50
N GLU A 499 -8.68 4.79 16.27
CA GLU A 499 -7.47 4.68 15.45
C GLU A 499 -6.90 6.06 15.10
N LEU A 500 -7.78 7.01 14.72
CA LEU A 500 -7.41 8.41 14.49
C LEU A 500 -6.75 9.02 15.74
N ARG A 501 -7.31 8.78 16.93
CA ARG A 501 -6.74 9.22 18.20
C ARG A 501 -5.40 8.56 18.48
N ALA A 502 -5.27 7.26 18.20
CA ALA A 502 -4.00 6.54 18.34
C ALA A 502 -2.94 7.12 17.41
N ARG A 503 -3.29 7.39 16.16
CA ARG A 503 -2.41 8.02 15.16
C ARG A 503 -2.01 9.44 15.58
N PHE A 504 -2.94 10.23 16.08
CA PHE A 504 -2.66 11.55 16.65
C PHE A 504 -1.67 11.46 17.82
N SER A 505 -1.90 10.55 18.77
CA SER A 505 -1.02 10.35 19.92
C SER A 505 0.38 9.87 19.49
N ALA A 506 0.46 9.02 18.48
CA ALA A 506 1.72 8.59 17.88
C ALA A 506 2.42 9.74 17.14
N GLY A 507 1.65 10.59 16.46
CA GLY A 507 2.15 11.78 15.74
C GLY A 507 2.81 12.80 16.66
N ILE A 508 2.19 13.08 17.83
CA ILE A 508 2.78 13.98 18.85
C ILE A 508 4.10 13.44 19.40
N ARG A 509 4.24 12.11 19.46
CA ARG A 509 5.45 11.45 19.97
C ARG A 509 6.54 11.30 18.92
N ARG A 510 6.25 11.58 17.66
CA ARG A 510 7.26 11.52 16.60
C ARG A 510 8.32 12.60 16.84
N CYS A 511 9.55 12.22 16.58
CA CYS A 511 10.67 13.14 16.59
C CYS A 511 10.54 14.13 15.43
N ASN A 512 10.20 15.38 15.71
CA ASN A 512 10.13 16.44 14.70
C ASN A 512 11.48 17.14 14.50
N VAL A 513 12.41 16.98 15.46
CA VAL A 513 13.76 17.52 15.43
C VAL A 513 14.69 16.53 16.11
N ALA A 514 15.78 16.17 15.46
CA ALA A 514 16.78 15.26 16.02
C ALA A 514 17.64 16.01 17.06
N VAL A 515 17.44 15.70 18.35
CA VAL A 515 18.17 16.32 19.47
C VAL A 515 19.14 15.35 20.10
N ARG A 516 18.73 14.09 20.28
CA ARG A 516 19.55 13.02 20.88
C ARG A 516 20.19 12.17 19.79
N LEU A 517 21.25 11.48 20.12
CA LEU A 517 21.87 10.50 19.20
C LEU A 517 20.87 9.42 18.79
N GLU A 518 20.04 8.95 19.71
CA GLU A 518 18.97 7.99 19.44
C GLU A 518 17.94 8.50 18.43
N ASP A 519 17.65 9.81 18.40
CA ASP A 519 16.72 10.40 17.44
C ASP A 519 17.29 10.26 16.01
N TYR A 520 18.58 10.51 15.82
CA TYR A 520 19.26 10.27 14.53
C TYR A 520 19.23 8.80 14.14
N GLU A 521 19.51 7.88 15.09
CA GLU A 521 19.45 6.44 14.82
C GLU A 521 18.05 6.00 14.37
N ASN A 522 16.99 6.46 15.06
CA ASN A 522 15.61 6.12 14.77
C ASN A 522 15.14 6.72 13.43
N LEU A 523 15.49 7.97 13.15
CA LEU A 523 15.19 8.60 11.88
C LEU A 523 15.87 7.87 10.72
N VAL A 524 17.17 7.55 10.85
CA VAL A 524 17.87 6.77 9.81
C VAL A 524 17.19 5.43 9.60
N ARG A 525 16.86 4.67 10.68
CA ARG A 525 16.17 3.38 10.56
C ARG A 525 14.83 3.48 9.84
N SER A 526 14.15 4.62 9.93
CA SER A 526 12.85 4.86 9.32
C SER A 526 12.92 5.51 7.93
N THR A 527 14.13 5.66 7.34
CA THR A 527 14.27 6.24 6.00
C THR A 527 13.47 5.44 4.98
N PRO A 528 12.50 6.08 4.28
CA PRO A 528 11.63 5.39 3.33
C PRO A 528 12.40 4.68 2.21
N GLY A 529 11.91 3.52 1.81
CA GLY A 529 12.46 2.76 0.69
C GLY A 529 13.81 2.07 0.92
N LEU A 530 14.42 2.17 2.11
CA LEU A 530 15.72 1.56 2.40
C LEU A 530 15.61 0.29 3.25
N CYS A 531 16.55 -0.64 3.03
CA CYS A 531 16.82 -1.78 3.91
C CYS A 531 17.99 -1.43 4.82
N ILE A 532 17.73 -1.06 6.08
CA ILE A 532 18.77 -0.65 7.02
C ILE A 532 18.90 -1.71 8.12
N HIS A 533 20.09 -2.33 8.21
CA HIS A 533 20.34 -3.38 9.18
C HIS A 533 20.74 -2.81 10.54
N LYS A 534 21.81 -1.99 10.56
CA LYS A 534 22.32 -1.43 11.81
C LYS A 534 22.68 0.04 11.64
N VAL A 535 22.42 0.82 12.69
CA VAL A 535 22.74 2.26 12.75
C VAL A 535 23.32 2.59 14.10
N LYS A 536 24.36 3.43 14.10
CA LYS A 536 24.93 4.00 15.31
C LYS A 536 25.28 5.46 15.09
N ALA A 537 24.76 6.32 15.95
CA ALA A 537 25.12 7.73 16.01
C ALA A 537 26.13 7.97 17.16
N VAL A 538 27.18 8.69 16.88
CA VAL A 538 28.25 9.00 17.84
C VAL A 538 28.57 10.50 17.77
N SER A 539 28.69 11.15 18.93
CA SER A 539 29.13 12.54 19.01
C SER A 539 30.66 12.63 18.81
N VAL A 540 31.11 13.52 17.93
CA VAL A 540 32.52 13.69 17.61
C VAL A 540 32.98 15.06 18.05
N GLY A 541 33.79 15.11 19.14
CA GLY A 541 34.41 16.34 19.62
C GLY A 541 33.44 17.40 20.16
N GLU A 542 33.91 18.66 20.20
CA GLU A 542 33.13 19.82 20.70
C GLU A 542 32.35 20.56 19.62
N GLU A 543 32.36 20.09 18.36
CA GLU A 543 31.86 20.83 17.18
C GLU A 543 30.39 20.61 16.83
N ASN A 544 29.53 20.09 17.71
CA ASN A 544 28.16 19.73 17.40
C ASN A 544 28.05 18.82 16.16
N LEU A 545 29.04 17.95 15.95
CA LEU A 545 29.09 17.00 14.86
C LEU A 545 28.61 15.63 15.32
N VAL A 546 27.57 15.09 14.67
CA VAL A 546 27.09 13.73 14.87
C VAL A 546 27.58 12.87 13.70
N ARG A 547 28.39 11.86 14.00
CA ARG A 547 28.78 10.85 13.02
C ARG A 547 27.81 9.69 13.11
N ILE A 548 27.25 9.29 11.97
CA ILE A 548 26.24 8.23 11.88
C ILE A 548 26.80 7.12 11.01
N ALA A 549 27.12 5.98 11.63
CA ALA A 549 27.56 4.78 10.95
C ALA A 549 26.33 3.94 10.57
N VAL A 550 26.22 3.59 9.31
CA VAL A 550 25.06 2.84 8.77
C VAL A 550 25.54 1.57 8.08
N LYS A 551 24.91 0.43 8.40
CA LYS A 551 25.15 -0.86 7.74
C LYS A 551 23.88 -1.28 6.98
N PRO A 552 23.95 -1.55 5.66
CA PRO A 552 22.86 -2.11 4.89
C PRO A 552 22.73 -3.62 5.12
N TYR A 553 21.68 -4.23 4.57
CA TYR A 553 21.50 -5.68 4.59
C TYR A 553 22.38 -6.45 3.58
N THR A 554 23.26 -5.76 2.86
CA THR A 554 24.14 -6.41 1.91
C THR A 554 25.02 -7.45 2.61
N GLU A 555 25.05 -8.66 2.08
CA GLU A 555 25.88 -9.76 2.58
C GLU A 555 27.38 -9.48 2.36
N GLY A 556 28.18 -9.84 3.32
CA GLY A 556 29.64 -9.73 3.22
C GLY A 556 30.30 -9.22 4.50
N ARG A 557 31.62 -9.46 4.63
CA ARG A 557 32.38 -9.06 5.82
C ARG A 557 32.55 -7.54 5.96
N THR A 558 32.53 -6.83 4.84
CA THR A 558 32.73 -5.37 4.79
C THR A 558 31.84 -4.74 3.72
N PRO A 559 30.49 -4.74 3.90
CA PRO A 559 29.59 -4.18 2.91
C PRO A 559 29.84 -2.68 2.74
N LYS A 560 29.87 -2.24 1.48
CA LYS A 560 30.04 -0.81 1.14
C LYS A 560 28.69 -0.15 0.89
N LEU A 561 28.59 1.12 1.25
CA LEU A 561 27.42 1.93 0.96
C LEU A 561 27.56 2.60 -0.41
N SER A 562 26.49 2.59 -1.20
CA SER A 562 26.45 3.38 -2.43
C SER A 562 26.25 4.86 -2.12
N GLN A 563 26.64 5.72 -3.07
CA GLN A 563 26.43 7.17 -2.92
C GLN A 563 24.93 7.52 -2.88
N GLU A 564 24.14 6.80 -3.65
CA GLU A 564 22.69 6.96 -3.69
C GLU A 564 22.03 6.62 -2.35
N TYR A 565 22.48 5.54 -1.69
CA TYR A 565 22.02 5.17 -0.36
C TYR A 565 22.29 6.27 0.69
N LEU A 566 23.47 6.85 0.65
CA LEU A 566 23.84 7.95 1.54
C LEU A 566 23.06 9.23 1.22
N ARG A 567 22.79 9.50 -0.07
CA ARG A 567 22.00 10.65 -0.51
C ARG A 567 20.58 10.57 0.05
N GLN A 568 19.91 9.44 -0.08
CA GLN A 568 18.55 9.21 0.41
C GLN A 568 18.44 9.45 1.92
N ILE A 569 19.39 8.90 2.70
CA ILE A 569 19.41 9.12 4.15
C ILE A 569 19.62 10.60 4.47
N ARG A 570 20.53 11.27 3.75
CA ARG A 570 20.83 12.70 3.98
C ARG A 570 19.62 13.58 3.71
N GLU A 571 18.96 13.38 2.57
CA GLU A 571 17.76 14.13 2.18
C GLU A 571 16.62 13.93 3.17
N TYR A 572 16.46 12.70 3.67
CA TYR A 572 15.44 12.40 4.68
C TYR A 572 15.75 13.01 6.05
N LEU A 573 17.03 13.06 6.47
CA LEU A 573 17.44 13.62 7.77
C LEU A 573 17.47 15.15 7.81
N GLU A 574 17.76 15.81 6.69
CA GLU A 574 18.00 17.27 6.66
C GLU A 574 16.87 18.11 7.26
N PRO A 575 15.57 17.80 7.03
CA PRO A 575 14.47 18.54 7.65
C PRO A 575 14.36 18.40 9.18
N TYR A 576 14.93 17.33 9.74
CA TYR A 576 14.87 17.05 11.18
C TYR A 576 16.09 17.57 11.93
N ARG A 577 17.09 18.05 11.23
CA ARG A 577 18.35 18.56 11.80
C ARG A 577 18.16 19.87 12.55
N MET A 578 18.73 20.00 13.73
CA MET A 578 18.84 21.29 14.41
C MET A 578 19.70 22.26 13.62
N LEU A 579 19.38 23.54 13.64
CA LEU A 579 20.04 24.59 12.85
C LEU A 579 21.57 24.63 13.03
N THR A 580 22.07 24.34 14.24
CA THR A 580 23.49 24.39 14.59
C THR A 580 24.19 23.02 14.56
N ALA A 581 23.43 21.93 14.45
CA ALA A 581 24.00 20.60 14.41
C ALA A 581 24.47 20.24 12.99
N ARG A 582 25.59 19.51 12.92
CA ARG A 582 26.10 18.91 11.70
C ARG A 582 26.05 17.39 11.83
N PHE A 583 25.79 16.70 10.75
CA PHE A 583 25.90 15.25 10.73
C PHE A 583 26.73 14.76 9.54
N GLU A 584 27.42 13.67 9.75
CA GLU A 584 28.24 12.98 8.75
C GLU A 584 27.78 11.52 8.68
N LEU A 585 27.35 11.07 7.48
CA LEU A 585 27.01 9.69 7.22
C LEU A 585 28.28 8.95 6.79
N CYS A 586 28.54 7.81 7.41
CA CYS A 586 29.74 7.03 7.13
C CYS A 586 29.44 5.51 7.14
N GLN A 587 30.37 4.76 6.58
CA GLN A 587 30.40 3.32 6.73
C GLN A 587 30.84 2.93 8.14
N PRO A 588 30.40 1.76 8.67
CA PRO A 588 31.01 1.19 9.86
C PRO A 588 32.49 0.95 9.67
N ARG A 589 33.24 1.08 10.75
CA ARG A 589 34.62 0.62 10.78
C ARG A 589 34.60 -0.87 11.06
N TYR A 590 35.11 -1.67 10.13
CA TYR A 590 35.12 -3.10 10.23
C TYR A 590 36.46 -3.58 10.82
N VAL A 591 36.40 -4.29 11.95
CA VAL A 591 37.58 -4.77 12.67
C VAL A 591 37.65 -6.31 12.58
N ALA A 592 38.75 -6.80 12.03
CA ALA A 592 39.03 -8.22 12.08
C ALA A 592 39.60 -8.61 13.45
N VAL A 593 39.00 -9.63 14.07
CA VAL A 593 39.50 -10.19 15.33
C VAL A 593 40.06 -11.58 15.07
N GLY A 594 41.39 -11.70 15.14
CA GLY A 594 42.09 -12.97 15.06
C GLY A 594 41.91 -13.78 16.35
N VAL A 595 41.86 -15.09 16.23
CA VAL A 595 41.75 -16.02 17.35
C VAL A 595 42.85 -17.05 17.28
N GLN A 596 43.55 -17.25 18.39
CA GLN A 596 44.44 -18.39 18.60
C GLN A 596 43.85 -19.26 19.70
N ALA A 597 43.46 -20.48 19.38
CA ALA A 597 42.91 -21.43 20.35
C ALA A 597 43.58 -22.77 20.29
N THR A 598 43.89 -23.34 21.47
CA THR A 598 44.33 -24.73 21.64
C THR A 598 43.31 -25.43 22.51
N LEU A 599 42.69 -26.49 21.98
CA LEU A 599 41.63 -27.26 22.64
C LEU A 599 42.04 -28.71 22.81
N SER A 600 41.82 -29.27 24.00
CA SER A 600 41.86 -30.70 24.27
C SER A 600 40.49 -31.31 23.99
N ILE A 601 40.42 -32.31 23.06
CA ILE A 601 39.17 -32.89 22.59
C ILE A 601 39.09 -34.40 22.83
N ARG A 602 37.85 -34.94 22.96
CA ARG A 602 37.52 -36.35 22.99
C ARG A 602 37.20 -36.86 21.60
N GLY A 603 37.94 -37.85 21.08
CA GLY A 603 37.60 -38.53 19.83
C GLY A 603 38.23 -37.94 18.58
N VAL A 604 37.79 -38.40 17.39
CA VAL A 604 38.41 -38.11 16.10
C VAL A 604 38.10 -36.68 15.64
N ALA A 605 39.12 -35.98 15.19
CA ALA A 605 39.15 -34.51 14.95
C ALA A 605 38.47 -34.04 13.65
N ASP A 606 37.95 -34.90 12.79
CA ASP A 606 37.60 -34.49 11.41
C ASP A 606 36.50 -33.44 11.31
N HIS A 607 35.44 -33.50 12.14
CA HIS A 607 34.40 -32.50 12.15
C HIS A 607 34.56 -31.46 13.27
N ALA A 608 35.39 -31.72 14.29
CA ALA A 608 35.58 -30.83 15.42
C ALA A 608 36.19 -29.50 15.01
N ARG A 609 37.13 -29.49 14.08
CA ARG A 609 37.78 -28.27 13.55
C ARG A 609 36.75 -27.35 12.89
N GLU A 610 35.93 -27.87 11.99
CA GLU A 610 34.93 -27.12 11.26
C GLU A 610 33.88 -26.54 12.21
N THR A 611 33.41 -27.32 13.19
CA THR A 611 32.43 -26.91 14.20
C THR A 611 32.98 -25.77 15.07
N VAL A 612 34.24 -25.88 15.53
CA VAL A 612 34.88 -24.82 16.35
C VAL A 612 35.11 -23.56 15.52
N GLU A 613 35.60 -23.68 14.28
CA GLU A 613 35.77 -22.50 13.42
C GLU A 613 34.45 -21.83 13.08
N GLN A 614 33.38 -22.59 12.86
CA GLN A 614 32.06 -22.04 12.63
C GLN A 614 31.53 -21.32 13.86
N LEU A 615 31.63 -21.92 15.06
CA LEU A 615 31.25 -21.29 16.31
C LEU A 615 32.00 -19.98 16.56
N LEU A 616 33.32 -19.96 16.34
CA LEU A 616 34.13 -18.75 16.49
C LEU A 616 33.72 -17.66 15.50
N ARG A 617 33.39 -18.04 14.26
CA ARG A 617 32.89 -17.09 13.26
C ARG A 617 31.54 -16.53 13.68
N GLU A 618 30.63 -17.35 14.19
CA GLU A 618 29.30 -16.89 14.68
C GLU A 618 29.41 -15.97 15.90
N VAL A 619 30.28 -16.31 16.85
CA VAL A 619 30.46 -15.52 18.09
C VAL A 619 31.12 -14.17 17.83
N LEU A 620 32.00 -14.10 16.86
CA LEU A 620 32.73 -12.87 16.52
C LEU A 620 32.06 -12.06 15.37
N ASP A 621 30.96 -12.55 14.85
CA ASP A 621 30.24 -11.84 13.80
C ASP A 621 29.29 -10.80 14.37
N HIS A 622 29.80 -9.61 14.61
CA HIS A 622 28.98 -8.44 14.92
C HIS A 622 28.49 -7.72 13.64
N VAL A 623 28.94 -8.13 12.46
CA VAL A 623 28.51 -7.54 11.18
C VAL A 623 27.10 -8.02 10.84
N ASP A 624 26.89 -9.33 10.77
CA ASP A 624 25.59 -9.93 10.42
C ASP A 624 24.87 -10.56 11.63
N GLY A 625 25.59 -10.77 12.74
CA GLY A 625 25.05 -11.30 13.99
C GLY A 625 24.11 -10.33 14.73
N PRO A 626 23.53 -10.75 15.87
CA PRO A 626 22.58 -9.96 16.64
C PRO A 626 23.20 -8.78 17.39
N GLU A 627 24.52 -8.77 17.57
CA GLU A 627 25.23 -7.75 18.34
C GLU A 627 25.22 -6.38 17.64
N ASN A 628 25.21 -5.32 18.45
CA ASN A 628 25.21 -3.95 17.96
C ASN A 628 26.64 -3.40 17.77
N PHE A 629 26.73 -2.14 17.30
CA PHE A 629 27.97 -1.41 17.19
C PHE A 629 28.71 -1.26 18.52
N GLY A 630 30.02 -1.28 18.45
CA GLY A 630 30.89 -1.09 19.61
C GLY A 630 30.84 -2.23 20.61
N GLY A 631 31.07 -1.89 21.88
CA GLY A 631 30.97 -2.84 22.98
C GLY A 631 32.24 -3.64 23.24
N TRP A 632 32.06 -4.80 23.86
CA TRP A 632 33.15 -5.64 24.31
C TRP A 632 32.99 -7.06 23.75
N ILE A 633 34.09 -7.61 23.25
CA ILE A 633 34.21 -9.06 23.05
C ILE A 633 34.83 -9.62 24.32
N ARG A 634 34.02 -10.27 25.11
CA ARG A 634 34.44 -10.81 26.41
C ARG A 634 35.15 -12.13 26.21
N PHE A 635 36.36 -12.23 26.69
CA PHE A 635 37.15 -13.45 26.68
C PHE A 635 36.41 -14.64 27.31
N HIS A 636 35.76 -14.41 28.44
CA HIS A 636 35.06 -15.49 29.19
C HIS A 636 33.84 -16.01 28.41
N GLU A 637 33.15 -15.18 27.61
CA GLU A 637 32.01 -15.62 26.79
C GLU A 637 32.46 -16.52 25.65
N VAL A 638 33.55 -16.15 24.96
CA VAL A 638 34.15 -16.99 23.92
C VAL A 638 34.69 -18.29 24.53
N TYR A 639 35.36 -18.21 25.68
CA TYR A 639 35.86 -19.36 26.40
C TYR A 639 34.73 -20.32 26.81
N GLN A 640 33.64 -19.80 27.38
CA GLN A 640 32.49 -20.60 27.82
C GLN A 640 31.85 -21.32 26.64
N LYS A 641 31.57 -20.59 25.53
CA LYS A 641 30.98 -21.20 24.32
C LYS A 641 31.85 -22.31 23.72
N LEU A 642 33.18 -22.18 23.80
CA LEU A 642 34.09 -23.24 23.39
C LEU A 642 34.05 -24.43 24.36
N SER A 643 33.98 -24.18 25.65
CA SER A 643 33.91 -25.21 26.68
C SER A 643 32.59 -25.97 26.71
N ASP A 644 31.49 -25.34 26.27
CA ASP A 644 30.17 -25.96 26.21
C ASP A 644 30.02 -26.95 25.01
N LEU A 645 31.00 -27.02 24.13
CA LEU A 645 30.98 -28.01 23.04
C LEU A 645 31.18 -29.43 23.59
N PRO A 646 30.33 -30.41 23.27
CA PRO A 646 30.29 -31.72 23.90
C PRO A 646 31.53 -32.56 23.73
N PHE A 647 32.37 -32.24 22.76
CA PHE A 647 33.63 -32.92 22.46
C PHE A 647 34.85 -32.20 23.04
N VAL A 648 34.71 -30.98 23.60
CA VAL A 648 35.82 -30.24 24.23
C VAL A 648 35.95 -30.63 25.68
N GLU A 649 37.12 -31.06 26.09
CA GLU A 649 37.45 -31.37 27.48
C GLU A 649 38.06 -30.19 28.21
N ALA A 650 38.93 -29.43 27.52
CA ALA A 650 39.55 -28.24 28.06
C ALA A 650 39.92 -27.26 26.97
N VAL A 651 39.88 -25.97 27.31
CA VAL A 651 40.45 -24.90 26.51
C VAL A 651 41.79 -24.51 27.10
N ASP A 652 42.87 -25.02 26.48
CA ASP A 652 44.22 -24.84 27.02
C ASP A 652 44.78 -23.45 26.76
N VAL A 653 44.52 -22.90 25.58
CA VAL A 653 44.93 -21.57 25.19
C VAL A 653 43.80 -20.90 24.42
N LEU A 654 43.51 -19.66 24.78
CA LEU A 654 42.64 -18.77 24.01
C LEU A 654 43.23 -17.37 24.04
N ASN A 655 43.50 -16.80 22.86
CA ASN A 655 43.96 -15.44 22.73
C ASN A 655 43.15 -14.75 21.61
N LEU A 656 42.77 -13.50 21.84
CA LEU A 656 42.07 -12.64 20.91
C LEU A 656 42.99 -11.54 20.43
N PHE A 657 43.07 -11.30 19.14
CA PHE A 657 43.96 -10.30 18.53
C PHE A 657 43.13 -9.36 17.65
N PRO A 658 42.78 -8.14 18.11
CA PRO A 658 42.15 -7.17 17.25
C PRO A 658 43.16 -6.63 16.20
N ASP A 659 42.74 -6.52 14.97
CA ASP A 659 43.50 -5.94 13.88
C ASP A 659 43.11 -4.47 13.70
N GLY A 660 44.11 -3.59 13.70
CA GLY A 660 43.91 -2.15 13.51
C GLY A 660 43.86 -1.31 14.82
N ARG A 661 43.58 0.00 14.65
CA ARG A 661 43.59 0.99 15.75
C ARG A 661 42.21 1.21 16.37
N ASP A 662 41.15 0.66 15.75
CA ASP A 662 39.76 0.90 16.09
C ASP A 662 39.22 -0.10 17.15
N ALA A 663 40.09 -1.00 17.62
CA ALA A 663 39.82 -1.89 18.74
C ALA A 663 41.08 -1.98 19.62
N VAL A 664 40.84 -2.10 20.92
CA VAL A 664 41.92 -2.13 21.91
C VAL A 664 41.78 -3.35 22.81
N LEU A 665 42.90 -4.05 23.02
CA LEU A 665 42.95 -5.15 23.98
C LEU A 665 43.06 -4.57 25.39
N VAL A 666 42.11 -4.91 26.27
CA VAL A 666 42.07 -4.50 27.69
C VAL A 666 42.07 -5.76 28.52
N GLY A 667 43.24 -6.16 29.02
CA GLY A 667 43.46 -7.45 29.64
C GLY A 667 43.33 -8.57 28.59
N SER A 668 42.36 -9.46 28.72
CA SER A 668 42.03 -10.52 27.75
C SER A 668 40.82 -10.18 26.89
N ASP A 669 40.09 -9.11 27.22
CA ASP A 669 38.92 -8.66 26.50
C ASP A 669 39.27 -7.67 25.38
N VAL A 670 38.49 -7.64 24.31
CA VAL A 670 38.66 -6.68 23.22
C VAL A 670 37.54 -5.63 23.31
N ARG A 671 37.92 -4.36 23.43
CA ARG A 671 37.01 -3.22 23.38
C ARG A 671 36.98 -2.66 21.96
N LEU A 672 35.79 -2.61 21.36
CA LEU A 672 35.55 -2.01 20.06
C LEU A 672 35.25 -0.51 20.19
N GLY A 673 35.62 0.27 19.21
CA GLY A 673 35.17 1.65 19.07
C GLY A 673 33.66 1.73 18.84
N ASP A 674 33.04 2.84 19.23
CA ASP A 674 31.56 2.97 19.25
C ASP A 674 30.91 2.89 17.86
N ASP A 675 31.64 3.17 16.78
CA ASP A 675 31.22 3.06 15.38
C ASP A 675 31.78 1.82 14.65
N CYS A 676 32.29 0.84 15.42
CA CYS A 676 32.95 -0.35 14.91
C CYS A 676 32.05 -1.58 14.95
N LEU A 677 32.22 -2.45 13.95
CA LEU A 677 31.66 -3.80 13.90
C LEU A 677 32.82 -4.78 13.70
N CYS A 678 32.85 -5.86 14.46
CA CYS A 678 33.89 -6.88 14.29
C CYS A 678 33.41 -8.10 13.50
N TYR A 679 34.35 -8.82 12.94
CA TYR A 679 34.21 -10.12 12.32
C TYR A 679 35.40 -11.01 12.61
N ALA A 680 35.23 -12.32 12.51
CA ALA A 680 36.31 -13.26 12.70
C ALA A 680 37.40 -13.08 11.63
N GLY A 681 38.59 -12.75 12.09
CA GLY A 681 39.81 -12.66 11.26
C GLY A 681 40.44 -14.02 11.02
N GLY A 682 41.76 -14.09 11.13
CA GLY A 682 42.52 -15.35 11.06
C GLY A 682 42.28 -16.23 12.28
N ILE A 683 41.82 -17.48 12.10
CA ILE A 683 41.62 -18.45 13.16
C ILE A 683 42.79 -19.44 13.12
N GLN A 684 43.62 -19.43 14.17
CA GLN A 684 44.69 -20.42 14.40
C GLN A 684 44.22 -21.42 15.43
N LEU A 685 43.73 -22.58 14.98
CA LEU A 685 43.19 -23.63 15.81
C LEU A 685 44.13 -24.85 15.91
N THR A 686 44.49 -25.22 17.12
CA THR A 686 45.23 -26.44 17.42
C THR A 686 44.34 -27.35 18.26
N LEU A 687 44.05 -28.55 17.74
CA LEU A 687 43.29 -29.56 18.45
C LEU A 687 44.26 -30.61 18.97
N ARG A 688 44.20 -30.93 20.27
CA ARG A 688 44.97 -32.00 20.89
C ARG A 688 44.03 -33.11 21.29
N GLU A 689 44.27 -34.32 20.77
CA GLU A 689 43.53 -35.47 21.16
C GLU A 689 44.08 -36.02 22.50
N HIS A 690 43.22 -36.19 23.48
CA HIS A 690 43.56 -36.90 24.67
C HIS A 690 43.52 -38.38 24.34
N GLY A 691 44.69 -39.02 24.13
CA GLY A 691 44.80 -40.45 23.96
C GLY A 691 44.31 -41.18 25.21
N ARG A 692 43.55 -42.26 25.00
CA ARG A 692 43.16 -43.20 26.04
C ARG A 692 44.33 -43.72 26.82
#